data_c2a02be466982a0374a3ec1ce7196446
#
_entry.id   c2a02be466982a0374a3ec1ce7196446
#
_cell.length_a   1.000
_cell.length_b   1.000
_cell.length_c   1.000
_cell.angle_alpha   90.00
_cell.angle_beta   90.00
_cell.angle_gamma   90.00
#
_symmetry.space_group_name_H-M   'P 1'
#
loop_
_entity.id
_entity.type
_entity.pdbx_description
1 polymer ?
#
loop_
_entity_poly.entity_id
_entity_poly.type
_entity_poly.pdbx_seq_one_letter_code
_entity_poly.pdbx_strand_id
1 'polypeptide(L)'
;MPKKPLLFTSVAVVALGLSSVAHAQNAATPPLAAPDNTTTQDIIVTGLRASLSNAANLKRGSDQIQDSIVAEDIGKLPDTNIAETLQRIPGVQISRNTRGEGNTYVVHGLKQVMTTVDGRALFGTTDRTAHLLDFSSDILAGVDVYKTPTADQIEGGLGGLINVDTARPFDFKGFHLAMTGAATYSEFQDKAGPRLSGIVSNRWDTNIGEIGVLAGGQFERFYSAGYQSATNTYANNIALFGTPTRIPSQVTPGYETGDRVRTSAYGSVQWRPSDTLEFHFDTIYSHSGGHSYTQQLSVQADAQSRGIGAPVYKTGSTTPASYSIANALLKSSVNAYDNPYATLNIAFGGKYQSGAFKLTAEGSYVRSNGPFYARNAVVTTRAPRADIALTGDTPNVAISGVDPTNPAVFGSPSFFEYGTSQDGREPSFRTDASYDIDAGPFKSIMAGFRWAHHRAIYDFFSQGGSSVNQPLSGILSQTPNDVFQGQDVSTNQWTVVDSSFVKNATGYRALFGAGPSNPANAPGSHYDYRETTLAGYVSTKFGFDLGVPVDGNVGVRYVRTDPNQTVLVQNSSGAYAPLSGGTAYDNWLPSANVRFKFTPNLFLRLGYSKAVTRPDFGNLSPAVLANLTNLTASGGNPDLQPTKANQYDASLEFYFGKSNYASLALFQKDVNGFVQKFAANEQVNGQTYLVTRPRNSSNGTIKGFELTYQQFLDFLPGLLSGFGVQGNYTYVDSKLTVPGIARSVPADLLSRNAYNITGIYEKGPVSLHASYNWRYKSLQTNATDPLQTLWNAPQQSLDFSATFQVNSWLSLKADMVNATVAYQNQFYGTPDQPALADQLDRSYQLGFHVNF
;
A
#
# COMPACT_ATOMS: atom_id res chain seq x y z
N MET A 1 -27.58 18.92 -23.02
CA MET A 1 -26.85 18.47 -24.21
C MET A 1 -27.07 16.97 -24.35
N PRO A 2 -27.21 16.40 -25.54
CA PRO A 2 -27.89 15.11 -25.66
C PRO A 2 -27.03 13.94 -25.20
N LYS A 3 -27.62 13.10 -24.35
CA LYS A 3 -27.09 11.82 -23.91
C LYS A 3 -26.96 10.88 -25.11
N LYS A 4 -25.77 10.43 -25.43
CA LYS A 4 -25.55 9.33 -26.36
C LYS A 4 -25.97 8.01 -25.72
N PRO A 5 -26.68 7.12 -26.39
CA PRO A 5 -27.05 5.82 -25.86
C PRO A 5 -25.80 4.90 -25.83
N LEU A 6 -25.61 4.19 -24.74
CA LEU A 6 -24.64 3.10 -24.62
C LEU A 6 -25.00 1.97 -25.60
N LEU A 7 -24.21 1.80 -26.63
CA LEU A 7 -24.22 0.62 -27.47
C LEU A 7 -23.41 -0.49 -26.78
N PHE A 8 -24.12 -1.45 -26.20
CA PHE A 8 -23.53 -2.73 -25.82
C PHE A 8 -23.31 -3.56 -27.10
N THR A 9 -22.06 -3.66 -27.54
CA THR A 9 -21.67 -4.65 -28.54
C THR A 9 -21.54 -6.01 -27.84
N SER A 10 -22.35 -6.93 -28.29
CA SER A 10 -22.43 -8.31 -27.84
C SER A 10 -21.10 -9.05 -27.96
N VAL A 11 -20.54 -9.47 -26.83
CA VAL A 11 -19.45 -10.44 -26.77
C VAL A 11 -20.07 -11.84 -27.01
N ALA A 12 -19.72 -12.45 -28.11
CA ALA A 12 -20.13 -13.81 -28.45
C ALA A 12 -19.48 -14.82 -27.50
N VAL A 13 -20.33 -15.53 -26.77
CA VAL A 13 -19.93 -16.68 -25.94
C VAL A 13 -19.69 -17.87 -26.85
N VAL A 14 -18.43 -18.30 -26.94
CA VAL A 14 -18.11 -19.63 -27.55
C VAL A 14 -18.28 -20.67 -26.46
N ALA A 15 -19.41 -21.39 -26.49
CA ALA A 15 -19.65 -22.55 -25.67
C ALA A 15 -19.03 -23.78 -26.34
N LEU A 16 -17.93 -24.28 -25.77
CA LEU A 16 -17.42 -25.62 -26.09
C LEU A 16 -18.19 -26.66 -25.25
N GLY A 17 -19.00 -27.46 -25.93
CA GLY A 17 -19.73 -28.56 -25.29
C GLY A 17 -18.79 -29.70 -24.88
N LEU A 18 -18.81 -30.02 -23.60
CA LEU A 18 -18.34 -31.31 -23.09
C LEU A 18 -19.49 -31.95 -22.31
N SER A 19 -20.05 -32.97 -22.91
CA SER A 19 -21.00 -33.88 -22.28
C SER A 19 -20.27 -34.88 -21.40
N SER A 20 -20.55 -34.91 -20.09
CA SER A 20 -20.13 -35.98 -19.20
C SER A 20 -21.27 -36.44 -18.29
N VAL A 21 -21.32 -37.72 -18.15
CA VAL A 21 -22.34 -38.54 -17.49
C VAL A 21 -22.22 -38.39 -15.97
N ALA A 22 -23.32 -38.02 -15.30
CA ALA A 22 -23.44 -38.02 -13.86
C ALA A 22 -23.82 -39.38 -13.32
N HIS A 23 -23.08 -39.90 -12.34
CA HIS A 23 -23.51 -41.00 -11.47
C HIS A 23 -23.65 -40.46 -10.04
N ALA A 24 -24.88 -40.48 -9.56
CA ALA A 24 -25.19 -40.20 -8.17
C ALA A 24 -25.07 -41.47 -7.34
N GLN A 25 -24.36 -41.41 -6.22
CA GLN A 25 -24.49 -42.43 -5.17
C GLN A 25 -24.70 -41.76 -3.80
N ASN A 26 -25.83 -42.20 -3.19
CA ASN A 26 -26.18 -41.90 -1.81
C ASN A 26 -25.25 -42.64 -0.85
N ALA A 27 -24.75 -41.98 0.18
CA ALA A 27 -24.15 -42.63 1.33
C ALA A 27 -24.57 -41.97 2.65
N ALA A 28 -24.82 -42.82 3.63
CA ALA A 28 -25.42 -42.58 4.91
C ALA A 28 -24.45 -41.86 5.91
N THR A 29 -25.05 -41.15 6.86
CA THR A 29 -24.43 -40.41 7.95
C THR A 29 -23.82 -41.32 9.02
N PRO A 30 -22.58 -41.13 9.46
CA PRO A 30 -22.08 -41.73 10.72
C PRO A 30 -22.03 -40.67 11.86
N PRO A 31 -21.91 -41.10 13.13
CA PRO A 31 -22.15 -40.26 14.28
C PRO A 31 -20.95 -39.38 14.69
N LEU A 32 -21.28 -38.28 15.40
CA LEU A 32 -20.39 -37.28 15.94
C LEU A 32 -19.26 -37.88 16.81
N ALA A 33 -18.01 -37.58 16.44
CA ALA A 33 -16.84 -37.71 17.27
C ALA A 33 -16.40 -36.32 17.77
N ALA A 34 -15.76 -36.28 18.95
CA ALA A 34 -15.35 -35.11 19.68
C ALA A 34 -14.28 -34.29 18.94
N PRO A 35 -14.13 -32.96 19.18
CA PRO A 35 -13.31 -32.12 18.37
C PRO A 35 -11.83 -32.29 18.64
N ASP A 36 -11.10 -32.74 17.65
CA ASP A 36 -9.65 -32.78 17.63
C ASP A 36 -9.12 -31.44 17.07
N ASN A 37 -8.30 -30.74 17.84
CA ASN A 37 -7.88 -29.36 17.62
C ASN A 37 -6.65 -29.24 16.71
N THR A 38 -6.61 -29.95 15.60
CA THR A 38 -5.57 -29.82 14.57
C THR A 38 -6.12 -30.07 13.17
N THR A 39 -7.22 -29.42 12.84
CA THR A 39 -7.72 -29.47 11.48
C THR A 39 -7.32 -28.22 10.73
N THR A 40 -6.48 -28.34 9.70
CA THR A 40 -6.61 -27.55 8.51
C THR A 40 -8.11 -27.54 8.13
N GLN A 41 -8.77 -26.44 8.36
CA GLN A 41 -10.19 -26.30 8.06
C GLN A 41 -10.32 -26.42 6.54
N ASP A 42 -11.14 -27.41 6.10
CA ASP A 42 -11.67 -27.43 4.75
C ASP A 42 -12.34 -26.05 4.49
N ILE A 43 -11.71 -25.20 3.74
CA ILE A 43 -12.26 -23.89 3.38
C ILE A 43 -13.27 -24.09 2.25
N ILE A 44 -14.45 -24.58 2.58
CA ILE A 44 -15.63 -24.47 1.72
C ILE A 44 -16.46 -23.33 2.29
N VAL A 45 -16.03 -22.09 1.98
CA VAL A 45 -16.75 -20.87 2.33
C VAL A 45 -17.51 -20.40 1.10
N THR A 46 -18.84 -20.33 1.18
CA THR A 46 -19.67 -19.77 0.12
C THR A 46 -20.41 -18.56 0.64
N GLY A 47 -20.11 -17.38 0.07
CA GLY A 47 -20.76 -16.10 0.37
C GLY A 47 -20.07 -15.26 1.45
N LEU A 48 -20.34 -13.96 1.42
CA LEU A 48 -19.73 -12.94 2.31
C LEU A 48 -19.98 -13.24 3.79
N ARG A 49 -21.19 -13.71 4.13
CA ARG A 49 -21.55 -14.06 5.50
C ARG A 49 -20.71 -15.18 6.08
N ALA A 50 -20.43 -16.20 5.27
CA ALA A 50 -19.59 -17.32 5.70
C ALA A 50 -18.14 -16.88 5.88
N SER A 51 -17.61 -16.04 4.98
CA SER A 51 -16.30 -15.39 5.11
C SER A 51 -16.18 -14.61 6.42
N LEU A 52 -17.15 -13.74 6.71
CA LEU A 52 -17.19 -12.94 7.94
C LEU A 52 -17.35 -13.81 9.21
N SER A 53 -18.08 -14.94 9.12
CA SER A 53 -18.19 -15.91 10.23
C SER A 53 -16.86 -16.59 10.51
N ASN A 54 -16.15 -17.01 9.46
CA ASN A 54 -14.86 -17.67 9.59
C ASN A 54 -13.80 -16.69 10.16
N ALA A 55 -13.78 -15.46 9.67
CA ALA A 55 -12.92 -14.39 10.22
C ALA A 55 -13.18 -14.16 11.72
N ALA A 56 -14.45 -14.11 12.14
CA ALA A 56 -14.82 -13.99 13.55
C ALA A 56 -14.38 -15.21 14.37
N ASN A 57 -14.47 -16.43 13.80
CA ASN A 57 -14.03 -17.66 14.46
C ASN A 57 -12.50 -17.71 14.60
N LEU A 58 -11.73 -17.28 13.58
CA LEU A 58 -10.27 -17.16 13.66
C LEU A 58 -9.87 -16.18 14.77
N LYS A 59 -10.48 -14.99 14.81
CA LYS A 59 -10.28 -14.02 15.88
C LYS A 59 -10.59 -14.65 17.26
N ARG A 60 -11.74 -15.31 17.40
CA ARG A 60 -12.17 -15.95 18.65
C ARG A 60 -11.20 -17.03 19.12
N GLY A 61 -10.66 -17.83 18.18
CA GLY A 61 -9.72 -18.93 18.44
C GLY A 61 -8.31 -18.48 18.78
N SER A 62 -7.87 -17.34 18.28
CA SER A 62 -6.49 -16.84 18.40
C SER A 62 -6.07 -16.62 19.86
N ASP A 63 -4.79 -16.90 20.19
CA ASP A 63 -4.19 -16.58 21.50
C ASP A 63 -3.76 -15.11 21.60
N GLN A 64 -3.63 -14.40 20.48
CA GLN A 64 -3.20 -12.99 20.35
C GLN A 64 -4.34 -12.12 19.79
N ILE A 65 -4.18 -10.79 19.83
CA ILE A 65 -5.13 -9.87 19.19
C ILE A 65 -4.86 -9.89 17.68
N GLN A 66 -5.80 -10.47 16.95
CA GLN A 66 -5.76 -10.71 15.53
C GLN A 66 -7.08 -10.32 14.89
N ASP A 67 -7.02 -9.81 13.66
CA ASP A 67 -8.17 -9.68 12.77
C ASP A 67 -7.83 -10.36 11.46
N SER A 68 -8.80 -11.08 10.89
CA SER A 68 -8.61 -11.86 9.68
C SER A 68 -9.62 -11.50 8.61
N ILE A 69 -9.25 -11.67 7.36
CA ILE A 69 -10.14 -11.68 6.22
C ILE A 69 -9.95 -13.03 5.55
N VAL A 70 -11.04 -13.77 5.43
CA VAL A 70 -11.05 -15.07 4.75
C VAL A 70 -11.71 -14.88 3.39
N ALA A 71 -11.17 -15.47 2.35
CA ALA A 71 -11.79 -15.44 1.04
C ALA A 71 -13.22 -16.01 1.10
N GLU A 72 -14.18 -15.40 0.39
CA GLU A 72 -15.57 -15.91 0.29
C GLU A 72 -15.60 -17.28 -0.38
N ASP A 73 -14.69 -17.45 -1.30
CA ASP A 73 -14.30 -18.65 -2.00
C ASP A 73 -12.84 -18.43 -2.41
N ILE A 74 -12.05 -19.48 -2.54
CA ILE A 74 -10.66 -19.31 -2.96
C ILE A 74 -10.67 -18.67 -4.35
N GLY A 75 -9.94 -17.54 -4.48
CA GLY A 75 -10.01 -16.72 -5.69
C GLY A 75 -11.08 -15.62 -5.67
N LYS A 76 -11.78 -15.41 -4.55
CA LYS A 76 -12.82 -14.39 -4.43
C LYS A 76 -12.72 -13.64 -3.11
N LEU A 77 -11.72 -12.73 -3.00
CA LEU A 77 -11.79 -11.72 -1.97
C LEU A 77 -12.90 -10.69 -2.28
N PRO A 78 -13.51 -10.10 -1.24
CA PRO A 78 -14.60 -9.14 -1.43
C PRO A 78 -14.21 -7.91 -2.26
N ASP A 79 -12.94 -7.61 -2.39
CA ASP A 79 -12.42 -6.40 -3.03
C ASP A 79 -11.46 -6.74 -4.20
N THR A 80 -11.22 -5.75 -5.06
CA THR A 80 -10.38 -5.92 -6.26
C THR A 80 -8.89 -6.05 -5.97
N ASN A 81 -8.43 -5.59 -4.79
CA ASN A 81 -7.04 -5.74 -4.34
C ASN A 81 -6.95 -5.92 -2.82
N ILE A 82 -5.80 -6.43 -2.36
CA ILE A 82 -5.57 -6.74 -0.94
C ILE A 82 -5.61 -5.47 -0.07
N ALA A 83 -5.11 -4.35 -0.54
CA ALA A 83 -5.07 -3.12 0.25
C ALA A 83 -6.49 -2.61 0.56
N GLU A 84 -7.41 -2.64 -0.40
CA GLU A 84 -8.81 -2.28 -0.18
C GLU A 84 -9.48 -3.20 0.83
N THR A 85 -9.19 -4.49 0.72
CA THR A 85 -9.69 -5.50 1.67
C THR A 85 -9.22 -5.21 3.10
N LEU A 86 -7.96 -4.81 3.27
CA LEU A 86 -7.39 -4.45 4.57
C LEU A 86 -8.09 -3.25 5.24
N GLN A 87 -8.71 -2.35 4.47
CA GLN A 87 -9.43 -1.20 5.02
C GLN A 87 -10.63 -1.59 5.90
N ARG A 88 -11.16 -2.81 5.72
CA ARG A 88 -12.27 -3.35 6.54
C ARG A 88 -11.82 -3.77 7.94
N ILE A 89 -10.51 -3.96 8.14
CA ILE A 89 -9.94 -4.36 9.43
C ILE A 89 -9.89 -3.15 10.36
N PRO A 90 -10.36 -3.27 11.60
CA PRO A 90 -10.24 -2.22 12.62
C PRO A 90 -8.79 -1.80 12.80
N GLY A 91 -8.54 -0.50 12.98
CA GLY A 91 -7.17 0.04 13.17
C GLY A 91 -6.30 0.09 11.94
N VAL A 92 -6.78 -0.39 10.79
CA VAL A 92 -6.10 -0.25 9.51
C VAL A 92 -6.62 0.96 8.76
N GLN A 93 -5.73 1.84 8.33
CA GLN A 93 -6.02 3.01 7.51
C GLN A 93 -5.22 2.92 6.20
N ILE A 94 -5.84 3.22 5.08
CA ILE A 94 -5.22 3.11 3.75
C ILE A 94 -5.17 4.48 3.10
N SER A 95 -4.01 4.82 2.53
CA SER A 95 -3.88 5.95 1.60
C SER A 95 -3.97 5.45 0.17
N ARG A 96 -4.70 6.18 -0.66
CA ARG A 96 -4.83 5.88 -2.09
C ARG A 96 -3.80 6.69 -2.89
N ASN A 97 -3.33 6.13 -4.00
CA ASN A 97 -2.54 6.85 -4.98
C ASN A 97 -3.45 7.72 -5.89
N THR A 98 -2.85 8.49 -6.79
CA THR A 98 -3.57 9.33 -7.76
C THR A 98 -4.47 8.55 -8.72
N ARG A 99 -4.34 7.23 -8.76
CA ARG A 99 -5.21 6.33 -9.54
C ARG A 99 -6.40 5.81 -8.74
N GLY A 100 -6.56 6.25 -7.49
CA GLY A 100 -7.63 5.82 -6.60
C GLY A 100 -7.41 4.46 -5.94
N GLU A 101 -6.24 3.81 -6.13
CA GLU A 101 -5.92 2.50 -5.57
C GLU A 101 -5.26 2.63 -4.19
N GLY A 102 -5.64 1.78 -3.25
CA GLY A 102 -5.01 1.69 -1.94
C GLY A 102 -3.52 1.32 -2.07
N ASN A 103 -2.61 2.19 -1.66
CA ASN A 103 -1.17 2.02 -1.85
C ASN A 103 -0.40 1.87 -0.54
N THR A 104 -0.69 2.69 0.44
CA THR A 104 0.01 2.69 1.73
C THR A 104 -0.98 2.35 2.83
N TYR A 105 -0.60 1.44 3.71
CA TYR A 105 -1.40 1.04 4.86
C TYR A 105 -0.68 1.37 6.17
N VAL A 106 -1.50 1.74 7.16
CA VAL A 106 -1.10 2.10 8.52
C VAL A 106 -1.88 1.20 9.46
N VAL A 107 -1.20 0.53 10.39
CA VAL A 107 -1.83 -0.31 11.42
C VAL A 107 -1.49 0.26 12.78
N HIS A 108 -2.49 0.41 13.68
CA HIS A 108 -2.30 1.01 15.00
C HIS A 108 -1.50 2.33 14.96
N GLY A 109 -1.74 3.13 13.94
CA GLY A 109 -1.10 4.44 13.80
C GLY A 109 0.31 4.46 13.26
N LEU A 110 0.85 3.36 12.78
CA LEU A 110 2.20 3.24 12.27
C LEU A 110 2.25 2.61 10.88
N LYS A 111 3.05 3.20 9.99
CA LYS A 111 3.33 2.66 8.64
C LYS A 111 4.37 1.54 8.65
N GLN A 112 5.11 1.40 9.75
CA GLN A 112 6.09 0.33 9.93
C GLN A 112 5.35 -0.98 10.24
N VAL A 113 4.86 -1.62 9.20
CA VAL A 113 4.12 -2.89 9.25
C VAL A 113 4.95 -3.95 8.55
N MET A 114 5.18 -5.08 9.22
CA MET A 114 5.81 -6.23 8.59
C MET A 114 4.80 -6.95 7.71
N THR A 115 5.17 -7.26 6.49
CA THR A 115 4.32 -8.03 5.58
C THR A 115 4.98 -9.35 5.22
N THR A 116 4.20 -10.42 5.30
CA THR A 116 4.63 -11.77 4.94
C THR A 116 3.65 -12.42 3.98
N VAL A 117 4.12 -13.39 3.19
CA VAL A 117 3.30 -14.34 2.44
C VAL A 117 3.65 -15.74 2.94
N ASP A 118 2.68 -16.44 3.49
CA ASP A 118 2.86 -17.74 4.16
C ASP A 118 3.97 -17.71 5.22
N GLY A 119 4.08 -16.59 5.94
CA GLY A 119 5.12 -16.35 6.95
C GLY A 119 6.51 -15.99 6.41
N ARG A 120 6.69 -15.80 5.09
CA ARG A 120 7.95 -15.39 4.46
C ARG A 120 7.95 -13.88 4.29
N ALA A 121 9.06 -13.21 4.63
CA ALA A 121 9.15 -11.75 4.52
C ALA A 121 8.97 -11.27 3.06
N LEU A 122 8.10 -10.29 2.89
CA LEU A 122 8.04 -9.48 1.67
C LEU A 122 8.63 -8.10 1.94
N PHE A 123 9.32 -7.57 0.96
CA PHE A 123 9.97 -6.27 1.04
C PHE A 123 9.93 -5.54 -0.30
N GLY A 124 10.01 -4.22 -0.24
CA GLY A 124 10.28 -3.36 -1.38
C GLY A 124 11.74 -3.45 -1.85
N THR A 125 12.09 -2.70 -2.87
CA THR A 125 13.45 -2.66 -3.40
C THR A 125 14.35 -1.64 -2.71
N THR A 126 13.77 -0.52 -2.24
CA THR A 126 14.45 0.59 -1.56
C THR A 126 14.03 0.78 -0.12
N ASP A 127 12.90 0.23 0.24
CA ASP A 127 12.33 0.25 1.59
C ASP A 127 12.02 -1.17 2.07
N ARG A 128 11.54 -1.28 3.29
CA ARG A 128 11.18 -2.57 3.91
C ARG A 128 9.70 -2.88 3.79
N THR A 129 8.93 -1.99 3.18
CA THR A 129 7.48 -2.13 3.03
C THR A 129 7.17 -2.87 1.73
N ALA A 130 6.33 -3.88 1.79
CA ALA A 130 5.90 -4.61 0.61
C ALA A 130 4.80 -3.87 -0.16
N HIS A 131 4.81 -4.00 -1.47
CA HIS A 131 3.76 -3.48 -2.35
C HIS A 131 2.67 -4.53 -2.53
N LEU A 132 1.66 -4.55 -1.64
CA LEU A 132 0.54 -5.50 -1.70
C LEU A 132 -0.33 -5.34 -2.95
N LEU A 133 -0.29 -4.19 -3.60
CA LEU A 133 -0.97 -3.97 -4.88
C LEU A 133 -0.51 -4.91 -6.00
N ASP A 134 0.70 -5.44 -5.90
CA ASP A 134 1.28 -6.27 -6.95
C ASP A 134 0.82 -7.73 -6.88
N PHE A 135 0.16 -8.14 -5.79
CA PHE A 135 -0.34 -9.49 -5.61
C PHE A 135 -1.81 -9.59 -6.01
N SER A 136 -2.13 -10.69 -6.70
CA SER A 136 -3.51 -11.03 -7.04
C SER A 136 -4.30 -11.40 -5.79
N SER A 137 -5.49 -10.84 -5.65
CA SER A 137 -6.45 -11.29 -4.64
C SER A 137 -7.00 -12.70 -4.93
N ASP A 138 -6.93 -13.17 -6.17
CA ASP A 138 -7.61 -14.37 -6.63
C ASP A 138 -6.86 -15.69 -6.32
N ILE A 139 -5.60 -15.60 -5.83
CA ILE A 139 -4.83 -16.77 -5.38
C ILE A 139 -4.79 -16.91 -3.86
N LEU A 140 -5.46 -16.02 -3.14
CA LEU A 140 -5.37 -15.92 -1.69
C LEU A 140 -6.46 -16.73 -0.99
N ALA A 141 -6.07 -17.41 0.07
CA ALA A 141 -6.99 -18.05 1.02
C ALA A 141 -7.47 -17.04 2.08
N GLY A 142 -6.60 -16.09 2.46
CA GLY A 142 -6.92 -15.08 3.46
C GLY A 142 -5.82 -14.08 3.72
N VAL A 143 -6.10 -13.17 4.62
CA VAL A 143 -5.15 -12.18 5.14
C VAL A 143 -5.34 -12.03 6.64
N ASP A 144 -4.27 -12.22 7.40
CA ASP A 144 -4.25 -12.04 8.83
C ASP A 144 -3.52 -10.76 9.22
N VAL A 145 -4.07 -9.99 10.14
CA VAL A 145 -3.42 -8.82 10.73
C VAL A 145 -3.21 -9.07 12.23
N TYR A 146 -1.98 -9.34 12.58
CA TYR A 146 -1.55 -9.55 13.96
C TYR A 146 -1.15 -8.23 14.59
N LYS A 147 -1.86 -7.83 15.64
CA LYS A 147 -1.66 -6.54 16.33
C LYS A 147 -0.73 -6.67 17.55
N THR A 148 -0.70 -7.85 18.15
CA THR A 148 0.17 -8.20 19.27
C THR A 148 1.09 -9.34 18.86
N PRO A 149 2.34 -9.06 18.42
CA PRO A 149 3.24 -10.08 17.90
C PRO A 149 3.62 -11.11 18.96
N THR A 150 3.88 -12.34 18.51
CA THR A 150 4.38 -13.46 19.30
C THR A 150 5.85 -13.75 18.96
N ALA A 151 6.55 -14.50 19.81
CA ALA A 151 7.99 -14.73 19.66
C ALA A 151 8.37 -15.53 18.40
N ASP A 152 7.47 -16.35 17.87
CA ASP A 152 7.64 -17.14 16.65
C ASP A 152 7.49 -16.30 15.36
N GLN A 153 6.84 -15.16 15.44
CA GLN A 153 6.63 -14.28 14.30
C GLN A 153 7.88 -13.47 13.96
N ILE A 154 8.03 -13.14 12.65
CA ILE A 154 9.15 -12.32 12.17
C ILE A 154 9.01 -10.91 12.73
N GLU A 155 10.10 -10.38 13.24
CA GLU A 155 10.20 -9.00 13.71
C GLU A 155 10.22 -7.99 12.54
N GLY A 156 9.90 -6.72 12.80
CA GLY A 156 9.99 -5.63 11.83
C GLY A 156 8.77 -4.71 11.80
N GLY A 157 7.65 -5.13 12.38
CA GLY A 157 6.42 -4.36 12.41
C GLY A 157 6.15 -3.70 13.77
N LEU A 158 6.31 -2.37 13.86
CA LEU A 158 5.85 -1.60 15.02
C LEU A 158 4.32 -1.44 15.01
N GLY A 159 3.71 -1.33 13.84
CA GLY A 159 2.25 -1.30 13.68
C GLY A 159 1.63 -2.67 13.97
N GLY A 160 2.25 -3.72 13.48
CA GLY A 160 1.80 -5.10 13.51
C GLY A 160 2.41 -5.89 12.36
N LEU A 161 1.91 -7.11 12.16
CA LEU A 161 2.31 -7.98 11.06
C LEU A 161 1.06 -8.32 10.22
N ILE A 162 1.18 -8.18 8.91
CA ILE A 162 0.19 -8.64 7.92
C ILE A 162 0.74 -9.91 7.30
N ASN A 163 0.03 -11.03 7.43
CA ASN A 163 0.34 -12.25 6.73
C ASN A 163 -0.72 -12.49 5.65
N VAL A 164 -0.26 -12.76 4.45
CA VAL A 164 -1.08 -13.13 3.31
C VAL A 164 -0.97 -14.64 3.15
N ASP A 165 -2.07 -15.35 3.25
CA ASP A 165 -2.12 -16.79 3.11
C ASP A 165 -2.51 -17.19 1.71
N THR A 166 -1.75 -18.10 1.09
CA THR A 166 -2.04 -18.64 -0.24
C THR A 166 -2.68 -20.01 -0.15
N ALA A 167 -3.52 -20.32 -1.13
CA ALA A 167 -4.16 -21.63 -1.21
C ALA A 167 -3.14 -22.72 -1.57
N ARG A 168 -3.27 -23.91 -0.99
CA ARG A 168 -2.45 -25.08 -1.27
C ARG A 168 -3.29 -26.27 -1.74
N PRO A 169 -2.69 -27.25 -2.44
CA PRO A 169 -3.46 -28.39 -2.98
C PRO A 169 -4.27 -29.18 -1.94
N PHE A 170 -3.73 -29.35 -0.73
CA PHE A 170 -4.41 -30.14 0.32
C PHE A 170 -5.52 -29.38 1.05
N ASP A 171 -5.71 -28.10 0.76
CA ASP A 171 -6.87 -27.32 1.20
C ASP A 171 -8.16 -27.76 0.48
N PHE A 172 -8.02 -28.51 -0.64
CA PHE A 172 -9.12 -29.04 -1.45
C PHE A 172 -9.25 -30.56 -1.31
N LYS A 173 -10.48 -31.09 -1.42
CA LYS A 173 -10.75 -32.53 -1.30
C LYS A 173 -10.42 -33.36 -2.55
N GLY A 174 -10.11 -32.70 -3.66
CA GLY A 174 -9.87 -33.36 -4.95
C GLY A 174 -9.67 -32.31 -6.02
N PHE A 175 -10.21 -32.58 -7.22
CA PHE A 175 -10.18 -31.60 -8.30
C PHE A 175 -10.99 -30.36 -7.92
N HIS A 176 -10.34 -29.20 -8.12
CA HIS A 176 -10.95 -27.90 -7.93
C HIS A 176 -10.51 -26.96 -9.05
N LEU A 177 -11.46 -26.20 -9.59
CA LEU A 177 -11.26 -25.19 -10.62
C LEU A 177 -12.01 -23.91 -10.24
N ALA A 178 -11.30 -22.81 -10.02
CA ALA A 178 -11.92 -21.51 -9.88
C ALA A 178 -11.42 -20.57 -10.98
N MET A 179 -12.32 -19.78 -11.58
CA MET A 179 -12.00 -18.86 -12.67
C MET A 179 -12.83 -17.58 -12.57
N THR A 180 -12.19 -16.44 -12.73
CA THR A 180 -12.86 -15.13 -12.78
C THR A 180 -12.55 -14.44 -14.10
N GLY A 181 -13.59 -13.95 -14.77
CA GLY A 181 -13.47 -13.07 -15.92
C GLY A 181 -14.22 -11.78 -15.66
N ALA A 182 -13.56 -10.63 -15.86
CA ALA A 182 -14.18 -9.32 -15.65
C ALA A 182 -13.64 -8.27 -16.61
N ALA A 183 -14.36 -7.17 -16.74
CA ALA A 183 -13.92 -5.96 -17.39
C ALA A 183 -14.11 -4.77 -16.44
N THR A 184 -13.07 -3.97 -16.27
CA THR A 184 -13.09 -2.75 -15.44
C THR A 184 -13.07 -1.53 -16.35
N TYR A 185 -14.08 -0.67 -16.23
CA TYR A 185 -14.23 0.56 -16.99
C TYR A 185 -13.86 1.78 -16.13
N SER A 186 -12.96 2.62 -16.63
CA SER A 186 -12.58 3.92 -16.09
C SER A 186 -13.45 5.01 -16.71
N GLU A 187 -14.19 5.75 -15.88
CA GLU A 187 -15.11 6.77 -16.37
C GLU A 187 -14.38 7.97 -16.98
N PHE A 188 -13.30 8.46 -16.34
CA PHE A 188 -12.57 9.63 -16.80
C PHE A 188 -11.68 9.34 -18.02
N GLN A 189 -11.28 8.09 -18.23
CA GLN A 189 -10.49 7.73 -19.41
C GLN A 189 -11.33 7.17 -20.57
N ASP A 190 -12.62 6.85 -20.31
CA ASP A 190 -13.55 6.21 -21.25
C ASP A 190 -12.95 4.93 -21.86
N LYS A 191 -12.36 4.08 -20.99
CA LYS A 191 -11.70 2.84 -21.40
C LYS A 191 -12.03 1.68 -20.48
N ALA A 192 -12.17 0.50 -21.07
CA ALA A 192 -12.32 -0.75 -20.34
C ALA A 192 -11.07 -1.63 -20.50
N GLY A 193 -10.65 -2.23 -19.38
CA GLY A 193 -9.56 -3.20 -19.34
C GLY A 193 -10.03 -4.56 -18.87
N PRO A 194 -9.54 -5.67 -19.46
CA PRO A 194 -9.88 -7.02 -19.04
C PRO A 194 -9.16 -7.43 -17.76
N ARG A 195 -9.84 -8.27 -16.96
CA ARG A 195 -9.26 -9.05 -15.86
C ARG A 195 -9.63 -10.51 -16.06
N LEU A 196 -8.64 -11.38 -16.02
CA LEU A 196 -8.78 -12.83 -16.09
C LEU A 196 -7.91 -13.43 -15.00
N SER A 197 -8.47 -14.33 -14.21
CA SER A 197 -7.73 -15.08 -13.19
C SER A 197 -8.30 -16.47 -13.02
N GLY A 198 -7.50 -17.39 -12.47
CA GLY A 198 -7.99 -18.70 -12.12
C GLY A 198 -6.94 -19.56 -11.46
N ILE A 199 -7.44 -20.58 -10.77
CA ILE A 199 -6.63 -21.64 -10.16
C ILE A 199 -7.21 -22.99 -10.57
N VAL A 200 -6.35 -23.97 -10.71
CA VAL A 200 -6.70 -25.38 -10.83
C VAL A 200 -5.87 -26.17 -9.85
N SER A 201 -6.52 -27.05 -9.11
CA SER A 201 -5.90 -27.92 -8.11
C SER A 201 -6.42 -29.34 -8.24
N ASN A 202 -5.57 -30.29 -7.95
CA ASN A 202 -5.98 -31.67 -7.72
C ASN A 202 -5.02 -32.38 -6.77
N ARG A 203 -5.52 -33.46 -6.16
CA ARG A 203 -4.75 -34.35 -5.29
C ARG A 203 -5.03 -35.79 -5.62
N TRP A 204 -4.02 -36.64 -5.44
CA TRP A 204 -4.07 -38.05 -5.78
C TRP A 204 -3.41 -38.88 -4.69
N ASP A 205 -4.05 -39.98 -4.32
CA ASP A 205 -3.45 -41.05 -3.54
C ASP A 205 -2.59 -41.92 -4.45
N THR A 206 -1.31 -42.05 -4.10
CA THR A 206 -0.36 -42.84 -4.90
C THR A 206 0.37 -43.84 -4.00
N ASN A 207 1.10 -44.78 -4.61
CA ASN A 207 1.92 -45.74 -3.89
C ASN A 207 3.10 -45.16 -3.12
N ILE A 208 3.43 -43.88 -3.36
CA ILE A 208 4.47 -43.11 -2.62
C ILE A 208 3.88 -42.06 -1.68
N GLY A 209 2.57 -42.15 -1.39
CA GLY A 209 1.81 -41.23 -0.57
C GLY A 209 0.91 -40.31 -1.36
N GLU A 210 0.30 -39.36 -0.67
CA GLU A 210 -0.59 -38.37 -1.26
C GLU A 210 0.20 -37.25 -1.92
N ILE A 211 -0.14 -36.91 -3.17
CA ILE A 211 0.47 -35.81 -3.92
C ILE A 211 -0.63 -34.83 -4.33
N GLY A 212 -0.42 -33.54 -4.08
CA GLY A 212 -1.29 -32.47 -4.54
C GLY A 212 -0.52 -31.48 -5.42
N VAL A 213 -1.17 -30.98 -6.45
CA VAL A 213 -0.63 -29.93 -7.34
C VAL A 213 -1.68 -28.84 -7.52
N LEU A 214 -1.23 -27.60 -7.39
CA LEU A 214 -2.05 -26.42 -7.68
C LEU A 214 -1.26 -25.50 -8.61
N ALA A 215 -1.96 -24.95 -9.62
CA ALA A 215 -1.43 -23.91 -10.48
C ALA A 215 -2.49 -22.81 -10.65
N GLY A 216 -2.05 -21.58 -10.73
CA GLY A 216 -2.92 -20.43 -10.91
C GLY A 216 -2.23 -19.26 -11.58
N GLY A 217 -3.02 -18.32 -12.04
CA GLY A 217 -2.53 -17.12 -12.66
C GLY A 217 -3.57 -16.02 -12.81
N GLN A 218 -3.06 -14.80 -13.05
CA GLN A 218 -3.89 -13.63 -13.32
C GLN A 218 -3.26 -12.79 -14.42
N PHE A 219 -4.14 -12.22 -15.24
CA PHE A 219 -3.85 -11.10 -16.12
C PHE A 219 -4.91 -10.00 -15.88
N GLU A 220 -4.44 -8.78 -15.69
CA GLU A 220 -5.31 -7.61 -15.55
C GLU A 220 -4.71 -6.42 -16.29
N ARG A 221 -5.56 -5.69 -17.00
CA ARG A 221 -5.23 -4.35 -17.47
C ARG A 221 -6.22 -3.35 -16.89
N PHE A 222 -5.71 -2.39 -16.15
CA PHE A 222 -6.48 -1.35 -15.49
C PHE A 222 -6.13 0.01 -16.09
N TYR A 223 -7.18 0.80 -16.41
CA TYR A 223 -7.06 2.17 -16.86
C TYR A 223 -7.52 3.12 -15.78
N SER A 224 -6.89 4.28 -15.65
CA SER A 224 -7.26 5.31 -14.70
C SER A 224 -6.94 6.69 -15.22
N ALA A 225 -7.75 7.67 -14.83
CA ALA A 225 -7.45 9.09 -15.04
C ALA A 225 -7.80 9.88 -13.79
N GLY A 226 -7.25 11.09 -13.67
CA GLY A 226 -7.52 12.01 -12.57
C GLY A 226 -7.32 13.44 -13.01
N TYR A 227 -8.02 14.35 -12.35
CA TYR A 227 -7.85 15.78 -12.53
C TYR A 227 -7.24 16.37 -11.27
N GLN A 228 -6.16 17.12 -11.41
CA GLN A 228 -5.48 17.71 -10.27
C GLN A 228 -5.25 19.22 -10.47
N SER A 229 -5.33 19.99 -9.40
CA SER A 229 -4.80 21.33 -9.35
C SER A 229 -3.89 21.46 -8.15
N ALA A 230 -2.62 21.70 -8.38
CA ALA A 230 -1.59 21.73 -7.34
C ALA A 230 -1.01 23.14 -7.16
N THR A 231 -0.58 23.44 -5.95
CA THR A 231 0.26 24.62 -5.66
C THR A 231 1.58 24.15 -5.08
N ASN A 232 2.58 25.00 -5.14
CA ASN A 232 3.83 24.79 -4.40
C ASN A 232 3.78 25.46 -3.02
N THR A 233 4.88 25.33 -2.27
CA THR A 233 5.06 26.00 -0.98
C THR A 233 4.75 27.48 -1.04
N TYR A 234 4.08 27.96 -0.01
CA TYR A 234 3.72 29.37 0.14
C TYR A 234 4.87 30.16 0.73
N ALA A 235 5.15 31.32 0.17
CA ALA A 235 6.17 32.26 0.66
C ALA A 235 5.68 33.69 0.60
N ASN A 236 6.23 34.56 1.42
CA ASN A 236 5.99 35.99 1.32
C ASN A 236 6.67 36.56 0.09
N ASN A 237 5.90 37.06 -0.87
CA ASN A 237 6.38 37.66 -2.10
C ASN A 237 6.20 39.20 -2.05
N ILE A 238 7.26 39.91 -1.66
CA ILE A 238 7.27 41.38 -1.59
C ILE A 238 7.41 41.96 -3.00
N ALA A 239 8.23 41.35 -3.86
CA ALA A 239 8.56 41.88 -5.17
C ALA A 239 7.33 42.01 -6.09
N LEU A 240 6.32 41.14 -5.89
CA LEU A 240 5.14 41.09 -6.74
C LEU A 240 4.13 42.21 -6.40
N PHE A 241 3.90 42.51 -5.12
CA PHE A 241 2.87 43.45 -4.68
C PHE A 241 3.44 44.65 -3.82
N GLY A 242 4.73 44.77 -3.66
CA GLY A 242 5.35 45.81 -2.80
C GLY A 242 5.15 45.59 -1.28
N THR A 243 4.35 44.63 -0.89
CA THR A 243 4.08 44.23 0.51
C THR A 243 4.24 42.71 0.67
N PRO A 244 4.61 42.21 1.86
CA PRO A 244 4.69 40.76 2.11
C PRO A 244 3.32 40.08 1.90
N THR A 245 3.20 39.38 0.79
CA THR A 245 1.98 38.69 0.39
C THR A 245 2.27 37.20 0.32
N ARG A 246 1.60 36.39 1.17
CA ARG A 246 1.84 34.96 1.23
C ARG A 246 1.07 34.23 0.14
N ILE A 247 1.77 33.89 -0.93
CA ILE A 247 1.20 33.21 -2.10
C ILE A 247 2.04 31.98 -2.48
N PRO A 248 1.46 31.01 -3.20
CA PRO A 248 2.22 29.91 -3.78
C PRO A 248 3.12 30.42 -4.91
N SER A 249 4.26 29.78 -5.11
CA SER A 249 5.17 30.12 -6.22
C SER A 249 4.59 29.75 -7.57
N GLN A 250 3.66 28.80 -7.62
CA GLN A 250 2.92 28.42 -8.83
C GLN A 250 1.56 27.81 -8.50
N VAL A 251 0.65 27.84 -9.47
CA VAL A 251 -0.58 27.08 -9.51
C VAL A 251 -0.58 26.24 -10.79
N THR A 252 -0.93 24.97 -10.68
CA THR A 252 -0.70 23.97 -11.73
C THR A 252 -1.95 23.10 -11.91
N PRO A 253 -2.90 23.50 -12.77
CA PRO A 253 -3.90 22.57 -13.26
C PRO A 253 -3.24 21.44 -14.06
N GLY A 254 -3.79 20.23 -13.95
CA GLY A 254 -3.24 19.04 -14.57
C GLY A 254 -4.26 17.95 -14.80
N TYR A 255 -3.93 17.09 -15.74
CA TYR A 255 -4.67 15.89 -16.09
C TYR A 255 -3.71 14.69 -16.09
N GLU A 256 -4.03 13.69 -15.33
CA GLU A 256 -3.27 12.45 -15.31
C GLU A 256 -4.05 11.33 -15.98
N THR A 257 -3.38 10.56 -16.82
CA THR A 257 -3.90 9.31 -17.39
C THR A 257 -2.87 8.22 -17.19
N GLY A 258 -3.34 6.98 -17.03
CA GLY A 258 -2.45 5.85 -16.92
C GLY A 258 -3.10 4.52 -17.25
N ASP A 259 -2.26 3.56 -17.53
CA ASP A 259 -2.64 2.16 -17.56
C ASP A 259 -1.66 1.35 -16.71
N ARG A 260 -2.15 0.25 -16.17
CA ARG A 260 -1.34 -0.75 -15.48
C ARG A 260 -1.70 -2.13 -15.97
N VAL A 261 -0.67 -2.91 -16.27
CA VAL A 261 -0.81 -4.34 -16.57
C VAL A 261 -0.22 -5.12 -15.40
N ARG A 262 -1.02 -6.01 -14.83
CA ARG A 262 -0.58 -6.96 -13.80
C ARG A 262 -0.66 -8.38 -14.37
N THR A 263 0.41 -9.15 -14.17
CA THR A 263 0.47 -10.57 -14.49
C THR A 263 1.03 -11.31 -13.28
N SER A 264 0.35 -12.35 -12.82
CA SER A 264 0.81 -13.18 -11.71
C SER A 264 0.70 -14.64 -12.09
N ALA A 265 1.63 -15.44 -11.59
CA ALA A 265 1.61 -16.90 -11.69
C ALA A 265 1.89 -17.48 -10.29
N TYR A 266 1.17 -18.52 -9.97
CA TYR A 266 1.28 -19.22 -8.71
C TYR A 266 1.35 -20.73 -8.97
N GLY A 267 2.20 -21.44 -8.23
CA GLY A 267 2.31 -22.89 -8.25
C GLY A 267 2.63 -23.46 -6.88
N SER A 268 1.92 -24.52 -6.51
CA SER A 268 2.18 -25.25 -5.26
C SER A 268 2.13 -26.75 -5.50
N VAL A 269 3.05 -27.47 -4.89
CA VAL A 269 3.11 -28.91 -4.86
C VAL A 269 3.21 -29.35 -3.41
N GLN A 270 2.34 -30.25 -2.97
CA GLN A 270 2.43 -30.90 -1.67
C GLN A 270 2.59 -32.40 -1.86
N TRP A 271 3.43 -32.99 -1.03
CA TRP A 271 3.66 -34.43 -0.99
C TRP A 271 3.64 -34.90 0.45
N ARG A 272 2.74 -35.84 0.76
CA ARG A 272 2.59 -36.49 2.07
C ARG A 272 2.88 -37.99 1.93
N PRO A 273 4.17 -38.39 2.06
CA PRO A 273 4.57 -39.79 1.96
C PRO A 273 4.03 -40.64 3.11
N SER A 274 3.70 -40.06 4.25
CA SER A 274 3.11 -40.71 5.41
C SER A 274 2.29 -39.70 6.23
N ASP A 275 1.49 -40.18 7.16
CA ASP A 275 0.71 -39.36 8.08
C ASP A 275 1.58 -38.43 8.96
N THR A 276 2.85 -38.75 9.09
CA THR A 276 3.80 -38.00 9.94
C THR A 276 4.66 -37.03 9.18
N LEU A 277 4.72 -37.12 7.84
CA LEU A 277 5.66 -36.35 7.03
C LEU A 277 4.97 -35.71 5.83
N GLU A 278 5.16 -34.42 5.67
CA GLU A 278 4.65 -33.63 4.53
C GLU A 278 5.72 -32.68 4.02
N PHE A 279 5.82 -32.57 2.72
CA PHE A 279 6.67 -31.59 2.02
C PHE A 279 5.81 -30.65 1.18
N HIS A 280 6.29 -29.42 0.99
CA HIS A 280 5.68 -28.47 0.07
C HIS A 280 6.75 -27.75 -0.73
N PHE A 281 6.37 -27.37 -1.95
CA PHE A 281 7.10 -26.44 -2.81
C PHE A 281 6.10 -25.39 -3.28
N ASP A 282 6.40 -24.11 -3.01
CA ASP A 282 5.55 -23.00 -3.40
C ASP A 282 6.35 -22.02 -4.27
N THR A 283 5.71 -21.46 -5.29
CA THR A 283 6.26 -20.38 -6.08
C THR A 283 5.21 -19.35 -6.43
N ILE A 284 5.54 -18.08 -6.27
CA ILE A 284 4.71 -16.95 -6.66
C ILE A 284 5.58 -16.01 -7.49
N TYR A 285 5.13 -15.70 -8.68
CA TYR A 285 5.65 -14.63 -9.50
C TYR A 285 4.59 -13.58 -9.75
N SER A 286 4.89 -12.33 -9.48
CA SER A 286 4.03 -11.20 -9.80
C SER A 286 4.81 -10.15 -10.55
N HIS A 287 4.24 -9.66 -11.64
CA HIS A 287 4.74 -8.52 -12.39
C HIS A 287 3.62 -7.49 -12.55
N SER A 288 3.93 -6.25 -12.20
CA SER A 288 3.08 -5.09 -12.38
C SER A 288 3.88 -4.05 -13.15
N GLY A 289 3.38 -3.60 -14.28
CA GLY A 289 3.98 -2.53 -15.07
C GLY A 289 2.92 -1.53 -15.47
N GLY A 290 3.27 -0.24 -15.43
CA GLY A 290 2.31 0.80 -15.78
C GLY A 290 2.98 2.01 -16.36
N HIS A 291 2.22 2.67 -17.25
CA HIS A 291 2.57 3.98 -17.77
C HIS A 291 1.63 5.01 -17.16
N SER A 292 2.14 6.13 -16.71
CA SER A 292 1.30 7.29 -16.43
C SER A 292 1.83 8.54 -17.14
N TYR A 293 0.91 9.39 -17.51
CA TYR A 293 1.17 10.67 -18.19
C TYR A 293 0.48 11.75 -17.40
N THR A 294 1.26 12.68 -16.86
CA THR A 294 0.70 13.87 -16.21
C THR A 294 0.93 15.07 -17.13
N GLN A 295 -0.13 15.66 -17.65
CA GLN A 295 -0.15 16.84 -18.50
C GLN A 295 -0.54 18.03 -17.64
N GLN A 296 0.32 19.03 -17.53
CA GLN A 296 0.17 20.13 -16.59
C GLN A 296 0.45 21.48 -17.23
N LEU A 297 -0.25 22.51 -16.76
CA LEU A 297 0.02 23.90 -17.08
C LEU A 297 0.35 24.69 -15.83
N SER A 298 1.64 24.86 -15.53
CA SER A 298 2.07 25.65 -14.37
C SER A 298 2.04 27.14 -14.69
N VAL A 299 1.36 27.91 -13.86
CA VAL A 299 1.32 29.37 -13.90
C VAL A 299 2.17 29.90 -12.77
N GLN A 300 3.23 30.62 -13.10
CA GLN A 300 4.26 31.04 -12.15
C GLN A 300 4.47 32.55 -12.20
N ALA A 301 4.76 33.12 -11.01
CA ALA A 301 5.37 34.44 -10.90
C ALA A 301 6.91 34.32 -10.88
N ASP A 302 7.60 35.04 -11.71
CA ASP A 302 9.07 35.12 -11.75
C ASP A 302 9.57 36.59 -11.65
N ALA A 303 10.86 36.81 -11.83
CA ALA A 303 11.45 38.16 -11.75
C ALA A 303 10.88 39.17 -12.77
N GLN A 304 10.27 38.69 -13.86
CA GLN A 304 9.63 39.53 -14.88
C GLN A 304 8.15 39.80 -14.62
N SER A 305 7.56 39.10 -13.67
CA SER A 305 6.14 39.20 -13.31
C SER A 305 5.90 40.39 -12.37
N ARG A 306 4.66 40.96 -12.40
CA ARG A 306 4.19 42.03 -11.52
C ARG A 306 2.78 41.75 -11.07
N GLY A 307 2.44 42.13 -9.85
CA GLY A 307 1.08 42.08 -9.32
C GLY A 307 0.19 43.10 -10.04
N ILE A 308 -1.06 42.75 -10.22
CA ILE A 308 -2.10 43.65 -10.77
C ILE A 308 -3.10 43.93 -9.67
N GLY A 309 -3.16 45.21 -9.23
CA GLY A 309 -4.06 45.62 -8.15
C GLY A 309 -3.64 45.02 -6.79
N ALA A 310 -4.51 45.17 -5.79
CA ALA A 310 -4.30 44.57 -4.47
C ALA A 310 -4.89 43.15 -4.42
N PRO A 311 -4.20 42.20 -3.76
CA PRO A 311 -4.77 40.88 -3.48
C PRO A 311 -6.04 40.96 -2.65
N VAL A 312 -6.98 40.08 -2.90
CA VAL A 312 -8.24 39.97 -2.14
C VAL A 312 -8.09 38.90 -1.07
N TYR A 313 -8.40 39.21 0.19
CA TYR A 313 -8.25 38.29 1.31
C TYR A 313 -9.60 37.79 1.82
N LYS A 314 -9.66 36.55 2.32
CA LYS A 314 -10.73 36.11 3.20
C LYS A 314 -10.58 36.75 4.58
N THR A 315 -11.68 37.06 5.26
CA THR A 315 -11.65 37.56 6.63
C THR A 315 -10.85 36.62 7.54
N GLY A 316 -9.85 37.15 8.22
CA GLY A 316 -9.00 36.41 9.16
C GLY A 316 -7.89 35.55 8.50
N SER A 317 -7.75 35.57 7.18
CA SER A 317 -6.67 34.85 6.49
C SER A 317 -5.49 35.77 6.19
N THR A 318 -4.27 35.22 6.25
CA THR A 318 -3.03 35.86 5.81
C THR A 318 -2.67 35.51 4.34
N THR A 319 -3.43 34.57 3.75
CA THR A 319 -3.30 34.13 2.38
C THR A 319 -4.40 34.75 1.53
N PRO A 320 -4.10 35.36 0.37
CA PRO A 320 -5.13 35.88 -0.51
C PRO A 320 -6.12 34.79 -0.96
N ALA A 321 -7.39 35.17 -1.02
CA ALA A 321 -8.43 34.40 -1.68
C ALA A 321 -8.25 34.42 -3.21
N SER A 322 -7.80 35.60 -3.74
CA SER A 322 -7.45 35.73 -5.15
C SER A 322 -6.44 36.86 -5.37
N TYR A 323 -5.72 36.78 -6.48
CA TYR A 323 -4.77 37.79 -6.94
C TYR A 323 -4.52 37.67 -8.43
N SER A 324 -4.00 38.73 -9.05
CA SER A 324 -3.69 38.79 -10.46
C SER A 324 -2.20 39.07 -10.69
N ILE A 325 -1.66 38.49 -11.76
CA ILE A 325 -0.27 38.61 -12.16
C ILE A 325 -0.19 39.09 -13.61
N ALA A 326 0.57 40.14 -13.86
CA ALA A 326 0.99 40.54 -15.19
C ALA A 326 2.24 39.78 -15.63
N ASN A 327 2.35 39.49 -16.94
CA ASN A 327 3.48 38.81 -17.54
C ASN A 327 3.82 37.46 -16.86
N ALA A 328 2.78 36.68 -16.52
CA ALA A 328 2.93 35.37 -15.86
C ALA A 328 3.66 34.36 -16.77
N LEU A 329 4.61 33.64 -16.22
CA LEU A 329 5.27 32.55 -16.93
C LEU A 329 4.36 31.30 -16.95
N LEU A 330 4.03 30.82 -18.14
CA LEU A 330 3.32 29.59 -18.37
C LEU A 330 4.32 28.49 -18.76
N LYS A 331 4.27 27.37 -18.05
CA LYS A 331 5.04 26.16 -18.36
C LYS A 331 4.06 25.02 -18.61
N SER A 332 3.90 24.67 -19.85
CA SER A 332 3.18 23.45 -20.21
C SER A 332 4.13 22.26 -20.19
N SER A 333 3.80 21.25 -19.45
CA SER A 333 4.65 20.06 -19.27
C SER A 333 3.87 18.78 -19.43
N VAL A 334 4.55 17.77 -19.97
CA VAL A 334 4.14 16.37 -19.88
C VAL A 334 5.20 15.58 -19.14
N ASN A 335 4.77 14.82 -18.15
CA ASN A 335 5.59 13.83 -17.45
C ASN A 335 5.12 12.44 -17.86
N ALA A 336 6.01 11.61 -18.38
CA ALA A 336 5.76 10.21 -18.62
C ALA A 336 6.52 9.38 -17.59
N TYR A 337 5.81 8.48 -16.92
CA TYR A 337 6.37 7.59 -15.91
C TYR A 337 6.16 6.14 -16.33
N ASP A 338 7.23 5.35 -16.23
CA ASP A 338 7.23 3.90 -16.37
C ASP A 338 7.75 3.29 -15.07
N ASN A 339 6.96 2.46 -14.41
CA ASN A 339 7.27 1.86 -13.11
C ASN A 339 6.99 0.36 -13.08
N PRO A 340 7.69 -0.45 -13.88
CA PRO A 340 7.56 -1.90 -13.76
C PRO A 340 8.09 -2.38 -12.41
N TYR A 341 7.40 -3.35 -11.84
CA TYR A 341 7.77 -4.00 -10.58
C TYR A 341 7.54 -5.50 -10.70
N ALA A 342 8.47 -6.30 -10.24
CA ALA A 342 8.34 -7.75 -10.24
C ALA A 342 8.80 -8.34 -8.91
N THR A 343 8.05 -9.31 -8.41
CA THR A 343 8.41 -10.09 -7.23
C THR A 343 8.37 -11.58 -7.57
N LEU A 344 9.41 -12.30 -7.14
CA LEU A 344 9.49 -13.75 -7.15
C LEU A 344 9.66 -14.23 -5.72
N ASN A 345 8.82 -15.17 -5.30
CA ASN A 345 8.92 -15.88 -4.04
C ASN A 345 8.95 -17.39 -4.33
N ILE A 346 9.96 -18.09 -3.88
CA ILE A 346 10.10 -19.54 -4.01
C ILE A 346 10.40 -20.09 -2.62
N ALA A 347 9.74 -21.18 -2.25
CA ALA A 347 9.99 -21.87 -1.01
C ALA A 347 9.90 -23.39 -1.17
N PHE A 348 10.72 -24.06 -0.40
CA PHE A 348 10.66 -25.50 -0.19
C PHE A 348 10.73 -25.78 1.30
N GLY A 349 9.79 -26.56 1.80
CA GLY A 349 9.70 -26.87 3.22
C GLY A 349 9.14 -28.24 3.49
N GLY A 350 9.24 -28.62 4.77
CA GLY A 350 8.69 -29.89 5.26
C GLY A 350 8.16 -29.76 6.67
N LYS A 351 7.20 -30.58 6.98
CA LYS A 351 6.59 -30.76 8.30
C LYS A 351 6.71 -32.23 8.70
N TYR A 352 7.27 -32.44 9.88
CA TYR A 352 7.25 -33.73 10.56
C TYR A 352 6.40 -33.61 11.82
N GLN A 353 5.48 -34.54 12.02
CA GLN A 353 4.62 -34.57 13.20
C GLN A 353 4.47 -36.00 13.69
N SER A 354 4.86 -36.28 14.94
CA SER A 354 4.73 -37.60 15.54
C SER A 354 4.34 -37.48 17.02
N GLY A 355 3.14 -37.91 17.36
CA GLY A 355 2.57 -37.69 18.67
C GLY A 355 2.54 -36.20 19.04
N ALA A 356 3.11 -35.88 20.20
CA ALA A 356 3.20 -34.53 20.73
C ALA A 356 4.27 -33.64 20.06
N PHE A 357 5.17 -34.22 19.27
CA PHE A 357 6.29 -33.49 18.65
C PHE A 357 5.95 -33.07 17.22
N LYS A 358 6.18 -31.79 16.89
CA LYS A 358 6.08 -31.24 15.55
C LYS A 358 7.35 -30.46 15.23
N LEU A 359 7.88 -30.67 14.02
CA LEU A 359 9.02 -29.94 13.47
C LEU A 359 8.64 -29.41 12.08
N THR A 360 8.92 -28.14 11.82
CA THR A 360 8.84 -27.56 10.48
C THR A 360 10.20 -26.99 10.10
N ALA A 361 10.56 -27.11 8.81
CA ALA A 361 11.76 -26.47 8.28
C ALA A 361 11.46 -25.98 6.86
N GLU A 362 11.95 -24.79 6.52
CA GLU A 362 11.70 -24.16 5.23
C GLU A 362 12.90 -23.34 4.78
N GLY A 363 13.33 -23.53 3.52
CA GLY A 363 14.23 -22.64 2.81
C GLY A 363 13.43 -21.82 1.80
N SER A 364 13.70 -20.51 1.73
CA SER A 364 13.01 -19.65 0.77
C SER A 364 13.95 -18.64 0.11
N TYR A 365 13.52 -18.15 -1.05
CA TYR A 365 14.18 -17.09 -1.79
C TYR A 365 13.16 -16.09 -2.29
N VAL A 366 13.34 -14.84 -1.91
CA VAL A 366 12.51 -13.73 -2.36
C VAL A 366 13.36 -12.75 -3.15
N ARG A 367 12.87 -12.31 -4.31
CA ARG A 367 13.48 -11.25 -5.12
C ARG A 367 12.45 -10.24 -5.53
N SER A 368 12.75 -8.97 -5.36
CA SER A 368 11.97 -7.83 -5.83
C SER A 368 12.83 -6.98 -6.76
N ASN A 369 12.27 -6.60 -7.91
CA ASN A 369 12.94 -5.74 -8.89
C ASN A 369 11.95 -4.66 -9.35
N GLY A 370 12.34 -3.39 -9.25
CA GLY A 370 11.47 -2.26 -9.53
C GLY A 370 12.21 -1.09 -10.17
N PRO A 371 12.64 -1.18 -11.45
CA PRO A 371 13.17 -0.02 -12.14
C PRO A 371 12.07 1.05 -12.29
N PHE A 372 12.48 2.30 -12.33
CA PHE A 372 11.60 3.43 -12.53
C PHE A 372 12.20 4.36 -13.57
N TYR A 373 11.39 4.86 -14.49
CA TYR A 373 11.81 5.82 -15.51
C TYR A 373 10.81 6.98 -15.56
N ALA A 374 11.35 8.20 -15.60
CA ALA A 374 10.57 9.42 -15.75
C ALA A 374 11.16 10.27 -16.87
N ARG A 375 10.29 10.77 -17.74
CA ARG A 375 10.63 11.71 -18.80
C ARG A 375 9.71 12.90 -18.72
N ASN A 376 10.29 14.09 -18.69
CA ASN A 376 9.57 15.35 -18.62
C ASN A 376 9.93 16.20 -19.84
N ALA A 377 8.92 16.67 -20.57
CA ALA A 377 9.09 17.66 -21.61
C ALA A 377 8.29 18.92 -21.25
N VAL A 378 8.89 20.07 -21.39
CA VAL A 378 8.32 21.36 -21.02
C VAL A 378 8.43 22.33 -22.20
N VAL A 379 7.34 23.04 -22.51
CA VAL A 379 7.32 24.20 -23.38
C VAL A 379 6.80 25.42 -22.63
N THR A 380 7.28 26.60 -22.97
CA THR A 380 6.97 27.79 -22.20
C THR A 380 6.40 28.92 -23.06
N THR A 381 5.57 29.77 -22.45
CA THR A 381 5.12 31.04 -22.99
C THR A 381 4.85 32.01 -21.86
N ARG A 382 4.40 33.24 -22.18
CA ARG A 382 3.97 34.21 -21.18
C ARG A 382 2.56 34.68 -21.43
N ALA A 383 1.79 34.79 -20.37
CA ALA A 383 0.48 35.41 -20.39
C ALA A 383 0.58 36.88 -19.98
N PRO A 384 0.03 37.80 -20.75
CA PRO A 384 -0.11 39.20 -20.33
C PRO A 384 -0.78 39.35 -18.97
N ARG A 385 -1.77 38.46 -18.66
CA ARG A 385 -2.46 38.43 -17.38
C ARG A 385 -2.83 37.01 -17.01
N ALA A 386 -2.65 36.67 -15.73
CA ALA A 386 -3.21 35.47 -15.07
C ALA A 386 -3.95 35.89 -13.81
N ASP A 387 -5.19 35.48 -13.66
CA ASP A 387 -6.01 35.65 -12.46
C ASP A 387 -6.06 34.31 -11.70
N ILE A 388 -5.65 34.34 -10.43
CA ILE A 388 -5.51 33.15 -9.60
C ILE A 388 -6.54 33.23 -8.48
N ALA A 389 -7.32 32.18 -8.30
CA ALA A 389 -8.26 31.99 -7.20
C ALA A 389 -7.82 30.77 -6.35
N LEU A 390 -7.61 31.02 -5.05
CA LEU A 390 -7.26 30.00 -4.04
C LEU A 390 -8.46 29.62 -3.16
N THR A 391 -9.67 30.01 -3.58
CA THR A 391 -10.93 29.71 -2.91
C THR A 391 -11.60 28.50 -3.54
N GLY A 392 -12.37 27.76 -2.75
CA GLY A 392 -13.01 26.52 -3.19
C GLY A 392 -12.13 25.31 -2.97
N ASP A 393 -12.56 24.16 -3.46
CA ASP A 393 -11.85 22.89 -3.30
C ASP A 393 -10.69 22.75 -4.28
N THR A 394 -10.72 23.49 -5.40
CA THR A 394 -9.74 23.41 -6.48
C THR A 394 -9.13 24.79 -6.76
N PRO A 395 -7.80 24.99 -6.56
CA PRO A 395 -7.12 26.20 -7.02
C PRO A 395 -7.35 26.43 -8.51
N ASN A 396 -7.77 27.64 -8.88
CA ASN A 396 -8.20 27.98 -10.25
C ASN A 396 -7.33 29.07 -10.87
N VAL A 397 -7.14 29.01 -12.18
CA VAL A 397 -6.39 29.98 -12.96
C VAL A 397 -7.19 30.38 -14.21
N ALA A 398 -7.36 31.69 -14.40
CA ALA A 398 -7.85 32.25 -15.65
C ALA A 398 -6.72 32.97 -16.38
N ILE A 399 -6.48 32.62 -17.64
CA ILE A 399 -5.42 33.17 -18.48
C ILE A 399 -6.04 34.13 -19.50
N SER A 400 -5.45 35.34 -19.66
CA SER A 400 -5.92 36.37 -20.57
C SER A 400 -4.77 36.95 -21.39
N GLY A 401 -5.10 37.33 -22.64
CA GLY A 401 -4.17 37.97 -23.58
C GLY A 401 -3.26 36.99 -24.33
N VAL A 402 -3.37 35.69 -24.06
CA VAL A 402 -2.78 34.61 -24.85
C VAL A 402 -3.73 33.41 -24.77
N ASP A 403 -3.84 32.69 -25.88
CA ASP A 403 -4.60 31.45 -25.94
C ASP A 403 -3.70 30.25 -25.63
N PRO A 404 -3.85 29.57 -24.46
CA PRO A 404 -3.01 28.44 -24.09
C PRO A 404 -3.25 27.19 -24.96
N THR A 405 -4.30 27.19 -25.80
CA THR A 405 -4.57 26.08 -26.73
C THR A 405 -3.86 26.29 -28.08
N ASN A 406 -3.34 27.47 -28.34
CA ASN A 406 -2.63 27.76 -29.59
C ASN A 406 -1.16 27.31 -29.52
N PRO A 407 -0.73 26.27 -30.27
CA PRO A 407 0.64 25.75 -30.20
C PRO A 407 1.69 26.79 -30.66
N ALA A 408 1.33 27.77 -31.47
CA ALA A 408 2.26 28.77 -32.01
C ALA A 408 2.79 29.76 -30.95
N VAL A 409 2.12 29.88 -29.80
CA VAL A 409 2.57 30.77 -28.72
C VAL A 409 3.66 30.16 -27.83
N PHE A 410 3.82 28.83 -27.88
CA PHE A 410 4.80 28.11 -27.05
C PHE A 410 6.16 28.00 -27.73
N GLY A 411 7.21 28.11 -26.93
CA GLY A 411 8.59 27.97 -27.36
C GLY A 411 9.48 27.43 -26.30
N SER A 412 10.81 27.56 -26.49
CA SER A 412 11.84 27.21 -25.51
C SER A 412 11.68 25.82 -24.89
N PRO A 413 11.60 24.76 -25.70
CA PRO A 413 11.44 23.43 -25.15
C PRO A 413 12.65 23.02 -24.32
N SER A 414 12.38 22.39 -23.20
CA SER A 414 13.38 21.76 -22.34
C SER A 414 12.93 20.36 -21.96
N PHE A 415 13.89 19.53 -21.61
CA PHE A 415 13.59 18.18 -21.16
C PHE A 415 14.40 17.79 -19.94
N PHE A 416 13.89 16.83 -19.23
CA PHE A 416 14.58 16.16 -18.15
C PHE A 416 14.11 14.71 -18.09
N GLU A 417 15.06 13.78 -18.01
CA GLU A 417 14.74 12.39 -17.72
C GLU A 417 15.61 11.88 -16.57
N TYR A 418 15.07 10.97 -15.82
CA TYR A 418 15.79 10.23 -14.80
C TYR A 418 15.23 8.81 -14.69
N GLY A 419 16.02 7.96 -14.09
CA GLY A 419 15.59 6.60 -13.80
C GLY A 419 16.38 6.00 -12.67
N THR A 420 15.79 4.94 -12.09
CA THR A 420 16.43 4.12 -11.09
C THR A 420 16.44 2.66 -11.53
N SER A 421 17.47 1.94 -11.15
CA SER A 421 17.50 0.48 -11.14
C SER A 421 17.54 0.01 -9.70
N GLN A 422 16.65 -0.91 -9.36
CA GLN A 422 16.45 -1.37 -7.98
C GLN A 422 16.28 -2.88 -7.98
N ASP A 423 17.07 -3.59 -7.17
CA ASP A 423 17.02 -5.05 -7.03
C ASP A 423 17.20 -5.45 -5.57
N GLY A 424 16.22 -6.11 -4.99
CA GLY A 424 16.25 -6.67 -3.64
C GLY A 424 16.20 -8.20 -3.66
N ARG A 425 17.00 -8.88 -2.82
CA ARG A 425 17.08 -10.35 -2.76
C ARG A 425 17.27 -10.82 -1.35
N GLU A 426 16.54 -11.87 -0.97
CA GLU A 426 16.67 -12.48 0.36
C GLU A 426 16.54 -14.01 0.29
N PRO A 427 17.62 -14.78 0.28
CA PRO A 427 17.59 -16.16 0.73
C PRO A 427 17.37 -16.22 2.24
N SER A 428 16.53 -17.14 2.68
CA SER A 428 16.28 -17.35 4.11
C SER A 428 16.03 -18.83 4.43
N PHE A 429 16.27 -19.17 5.67
CA PHE A 429 15.98 -20.48 6.24
C PHE A 429 15.34 -20.31 7.63
N ARG A 430 14.27 -21.05 7.91
CA ARG A 430 13.66 -21.14 9.25
C ARG A 430 13.40 -22.57 9.64
N THR A 431 13.41 -22.82 10.93
CA THR A 431 12.99 -24.10 11.51
C THR A 431 12.30 -23.82 12.84
N ASP A 432 11.21 -24.52 13.08
CA ASP A 432 10.38 -24.39 14.28
C ASP A 432 10.06 -25.79 14.81
N ALA A 433 10.31 -26.01 16.11
CA ALA A 433 9.97 -27.24 16.82
C ALA A 433 8.95 -26.91 17.90
N SER A 434 7.94 -27.75 18.06
CA SER A 434 6.97 -27.66 19.14
C SER A 434 6.75 -29.04 19.79
N TYR A 435 6.47 -29.02 21.07
CA TYR A 435 6.15 -30.21 21.85
C TYR A 435 4.93 -29.90 22.73
N ASP A 436 3.85 -30.66 22.53
CA ASP A 436 2.64 -30.55 23.34
C ASP A 436 2.86 -31.29 24.66
N ILE A 437 2.74 -30.58 25.79
CA ILE A 437 3.08 -31.08 27.10
C ILE A 437 1.88 -31.73 27.80
N ASP A 438 0.71 -31.18 27.63
CA ASP A 438 -0.58 -31.54 28.22
C ASP A 438 -0.52 -31.93 29.71
N ALA A 439 0.39 -31.28 30.47
CA ALA A 439 0.62 -31.49 31.87
C ALA A 439 0.61 -30.17 32.65
N GLY A 440 -0.34 -30.02 33.55
CA GLY A 440 -0.48 -28.82 34.38
C GLY A 440 -0.86 -27.56 33.56
N PRO A 441 -0.30 -26.41 33.96
CA PRO A 441 -0.66 -25.14 33.31
C PRO A 441 0.00 -24.94 31.94
N PHE A 442 1.06 -25.65 31.63
CA PHE A 442 1.77 -25.53 30.33
C PHE A 442 1.17 -26.51 29.33
N LYS A 443 0.80 -25.99 28.13
CA LYS A 443 0.16 -26.76 27.06
C LYS A 443 1.15 -27.19 25.99
N SER A 444 2.09 -26.31 25.65
CA SER A 444 3.14 -26.62 24.68
C SER A 444 4.37 -25.75 24.93
N ILE A 445 5.53 -26.23 24.49
CA ILE A 445 6.76 -25.46 24.38
C ILE A 445 7.15 -25.40 22.91
N MET A 446 7.62 -24.24 22.47
CA MET A 446 8.05 -24.00 21.09
C MET A 446 9.41 -23.33 21.09
N ALA A 447 10.26 -23.69 20.14
CA ALA A 447 11.53 -23.03 19.87
C ALA A 447 11.80 -23.03 18.37
N GLY A 448 12.46 -21.99 17.89
CA GLY A 448 12.81 -21.91 16.49
C GLY A 448 13.98 -21.01 16.21
N PHE A 449 14.44 -21.13 14.99
CA PHE A 449 15.59 -20.40 14.46
C PHE A 449 15.27 -19.86 13.07
N ARG A 450 15.75 -18.64 12.75
CA ARG A 450 15.71 -18.05 11.41
C ARG A 450 17.06 -17.43 11.07
N TRP A 451 17.53 -17.74 9.86
CA TRP A 451 18.60 -17.02 9.17
C TRP A 451 18.04 -16.36 7.92
N ALA A 452 18.46 -15.11 7.65
CA ALA A 452 18.15 -14.43 6.40
C ALA A 452 19.33 -13.55 5.99
N HIS A 453 19.56 -13.46 4.67
CA HIS A 453 20.58 -12.60 4.09
C HIS A 453 19.94 -11.69 3.04
N HIS A 454 19.69 -10.45 3.40
CA HIS A 454 19.09 -9.45 2.51
C HIS A 454 20.17 -8.69 1.76
N ARG A 455 19.93 -8.44 0.46
CA ARG A 455 20.76 -7.54 -0.35
C ARG A 455 19.86 -6.62 -1.15
N ALA A 456 20.11 -5.31 -1.13
CA ALA A 456 19.43 -4.30 -1.92
C ALA A 456 20.46 -3.48 -2.71
N ILE A 457 20.26 -3.38 -4.03
CA ILE A 457 21.10 -2.60 -4.93
C ILE A 457 20.26 -1.48 -5.52
N TYR A 458 20.79 -0.28 -5.55
CA TYR A 458 20.19 0.89 -6.12
C TYR A 458 21.16 1.65 -6.99
N ASP A 459 20.72 2.00 -8.18
CA ASP A 459 21.39 2.88 -9.11
C ASP A 459 20.44 3.99 -9.57
N PHE A 460 20.98 5.14 -9.88
CA PHE A 460 20.25 6.30 -10.38
C PHE A 460 20.98 6.92 -11.57
N PHE A 461 20.24 7.35 -12.56
CA PHE A 461 20.73 8.21 -13.63
C PHE A 461 19.81 9.39 -13.87
N SER A 462 20.35 10.47 -14.41
CA SER A 462 19.56 11.60 -14.88
C SER A 462 20.30 12.34 -15.98
N GLN A 463 19.52 12.95 -16.85
CA GLN A 463 20.02 13.93 -17.83
C GLN A 463 18.95 14.97 -18.13
N GLY A 464 19.38 16.13 -18.57
CA GLY A 464 18.47 17.20 -18.97
C GLY A 464 19.15 18.16 -19.92
N GLY A 465 18.34 18.92 -20.62
CA GLY A 465 18.83 19.91 -21.57
C GLY A 465 17.72 20.79 -22.13
N SER A 466 18.10 21.78 -22.92
CA SER A 466 17.21 22.59 -23.70
C SER A 466 17.33 22.22 -25.17
N SER A 467 16.23 22.35 -25.91
CA SER A 467 16.22 22.07 -27.35
C SER A 467 17.16 23.02 -28.09
N VAL A 468 17.86 22.45 -29.05
CA VAL A 468 18.70 23.19 -29.99
C VAL A 468 17.90 23.39 -31.27
N ASN A 469 17.17 24.51 -31.39
CA ASN A 469 16.54 24.98 -32.63
C ASN A 469 15.72 23.93 -33.42
N GLN A 470 14.96 23.10 -32.77
CA GLN A 470 14.05 22.15 -33.40
C GLN A 470 12.64 22.74 -33.52
N PRO A 471 11.95 22.60 -34.66
CA PRO A 471 10.57 23.03 -34.80
C PRO A 471 9.68 22.20 -33.90
N LEU A 472 8.79 22.87 -33.15
CA LEU A 472 7.80 22.21 -32.27
C LEU A 472 6.63 21.61 -33.06
N SER A 473 6.54 21.92 -34.37
CA SER A 473 5.51 21.36 -35.25
C SER A 473 5.59 19.83 -35.32
N GLY A 474 4.48 19.18 -35.05
CA GLY A 474 4.35 17.72 -35.08
C GLY A 474 4.69 17.01 -33.76
N ILE A 475 5.11 17.74 -32.72
CA ILE A 475 5.31 17.18 -31.38
C ILE A 475 4.39 17.77 -30.31
N LEU A 476 3.56 18.76 -30.67
CA LEU A 476 2.59 19.35 -29.77
C LEU A 476 1.20 18.76 -30.01
N SER A 477 0.47 18.55 -28.92
CA SER A 477 -0.94 18.16 -28.91
C SER A 477 -1.70 19.01 -27.90
N GLN A 478 -2.97 18.73 -27.70
CA GLN A 478 -3.81 19.43 -26.73
C GLN A 478 -4.30 18.42 -25.68
N THR A 479 -4.47 18.88 -24.45
CA THR A 479 -5.24 18.14 -23.45
C THR A 479 -6.68 17.99 -23.90
N PRO A 480 -7.48 17.05 -23.35
CA PRO A 480 -8.93 17.03 -23.57
C PRO A 480 -9.55 18.41 -23.28
N ASN A 481 -10.64 18.74 -23.95
CA ASN A 481 -11.33 20.02 -23.76
C ASN A 481 -12.25 20.07 -22.54
N ASP A 482 -12.33 19.01 -21.81
CA ASP A 482 -13.19 18.79 -20.65
C ASP A 482 -12.42 18.39 -19.38
N VAL A 483 -11.14 18.77 -19.32
CA VAL A 483 -10.35 18.63 -18.08
C VAL A 483 -11.09 19.33 -16.94
N PHE A 484 -11.24 18.63 -15.79
CA PHE A 484 -12.07 19.04 -14.65
C PHE A 484 -13.58 18.98 -14.92
N GLN A 485 -14.06 17.93 -15.55
CA GLN A 485 -15.48 17.72 -15.84
C GLN A 485 -16.38 18.06 -14.65
N GLY A 486 -17.36 18.94 -14.91
CA GLY A 486 -18.33 19.33 -13.89
C GLY A 486 -17.85 20.34 -12.84
N GLN A 487 -16.64 20.92 -13.01
CA GLN A 487 -16.08 21.94 -12.14
C GLN A 487 -16.03 23.31 -12.83
N ASP A 488 -16.17 24.37 -12.03
CA ASP A 488 -16.01 25.75 -12.47
C ASP A 488 -14.52 26.11 -12.51
N VAL A 489 -13.80 25.59 -13.53
CA VAL A 489 -12.37 25.86 -13.76
C VAL A 489 -12.21 26.64 -15.04
N SER A 490 -11.55 27.80 -14.95
CA SER A 490 -11.44 28.76 -16.06
C SER A 490 -10.50 28.30 -17.19
N THR A 491 -9.43 27.52 -16.83
CA THR A 491 -8.48 26.96 -17.82
C THR A 491 -8.61 25.45 -17.80
N ASN A 492 -9.36 24.90 -18.75
CA ASN A 492 -9.70 23.48 -18.84
C ASN A 492 -9.09 22.76 -20.05
N GLN A 493 -8.33 23.47 -20.88
CA GLN A 493 -7.60 22.93 -22.02
C GLN A 493 -6.33 23.74 -22.29
N TRP A 494 -5.26 23.08 -22.71
CA TRP A 494 -4.00 23.72 -23.09
C TRP A 494 -3.18 22.84 -24.03
N THR A 495 -2.22 23.46 -24.73
CA THR A 495 -1.24 22.78 -25.56
C THR A 495 -0.17 22.12 -24.68
N VAL A 496 0.19 20.90 -24.99
CA VAL A 496 1.25 20.11 -24.34
C VAL A 496 2.16 19.47 -25.40
N VAL A 497 3.32 19.01 -24.98
CA VAL A 497 4.09 18.04 -25.81
C VAL A 497 3.30 16.73 -25.84
N ASP A 498 3.21 16.12 -27.02
CA ASP A 498 2.44 14.89 -27.21
C ASP A 498 3.01 13.73 -26.34
N SER A 499 2.13 13.10 -25.60
CA SER A 499 2.53 12.02 -24.67
C SER A 499 3.11 10.80 -25.39
N SER A 500 2.66 10.51 -26.63
CA SER A 500 3.19 9.41 -27.43
C SER A 500 4.64 9.68 -27.87
N PHE A 501 4.96 10.96 -28.09
CA PHE A 501 6.32 11.38 -28.38
C PHE A 501 7.24 11.20 -27.17
N VAL A 502 6.81 11.60 -25.96
CA VAL A 502 7.58 11.43 -24.73
C VAL A 502 7.73 9.95 -24.35
N LYS A 503 6.76 9.13 -24.71
CA LYS A 503 6.83 7.66 -24.56
C LYS A 503 7.96 7.04 -25.38
N ASN A 504 8.21 7.54 -26.60
CA ASN A 504 9.29 7.07 -27.46
C ASN A 504 10.64 7.63 -27.01
N ALA A 505 11.31 6.94 -26.08
CA ALA A 505 12.58 7.40 -25.48
C ALA A 505 13.65 7.79 -26.52
N THR A 506 13.78 7.05 -27.62
CA THR A 506 14.76 7.31 -28.67
C THR A 506 14.46 8.60 -29.43
N GLY A 507 13.23 8.77 -29.87
CA GLY A 507 12.79 9.98 -30.58
C GLY A 507 12.82 11.22 -29.67
N TYR A 508 12.41 11.06 -28.42
CA TYR A 508 12.47 12.09 -27.40
C TYR A 508 13.90 12.58 -27.14
N ARG A 509 14.86 11.67 -26.92
CA ARG A 509 16.27 12.02 -26.73
C ARG A 509 16.90 12.66 -27.95
N ALA A 510 16.57 12.16 -29.13
CA ALA A 510 17.11 12.70 -30.38
C ALA A 510 16.72 14.18 -30.58
N LEU A 511 15.53 14.61 -30.16
CA LEU A 511 15.08 16.02 -30.22
C LEU A 511 16.01 16.95 -29.44
N PHE A 512 16.60 16.49 -28.37
CA PHE A 512 17.48 17.23 -27.49
C PHE A 512 18.97 16.93 -27.71
N GLY A 513 19.29 16.22 -28.79
CA GLY A 513 20.66 15.85 -29.12
C GLY A 513 21.29 14.84 -28.18
N ALA A 514 20.49 14.14 -27.38
CA ALA A 514 20.95 13.09 -26.47
C ALA A 514 21.05 11.73 -27.20
N GLY A 515 21.96 10.88 -26.72
CA GLY A 515 22.14 9.52 -27.27
C GLY A 515 20.92 8.62 -27.04
N PRO A 516 20.77 7.53 -27.84
CA PRO A 516 19.60 6.65 -27.75
C PRO A 516 19.54 5.81 -26.47
N SER A 517 20.68 5.59 -25.81
CA SER A 517 20.81 4.78 -24.60
C SER A 517 20.48 5.58 -23.34
N ASN A 518 20.15 4.88 -22.25
CA ASN A 518 20.10 5.52 -20.94
C ASN A 518 21.44 6.19 -20.63
N PRO A 519 21.43 7.34 -19.92
CA PRO A 519 22.67 7.93 -19.42
C PRO A 519 23.38 6.97 -18.47
N ALA A 520 24.68 7.20 -18.28
CA ALA A 520 25.44 6.46 -17.30
C ALA A 520 24.88 6.71 -15.89
N ASN A 521 24.90 5.70 -15.05
CA ASN A 521 24.51 5.82 -13.66
C ASN A 521 25.38 6.89 -12.96
N ALA A 522 24.75 7.70 -12.09
CA ALA A 522 25.45 8.65 -11.24
C ALA A 522 26.14 7.89 -10.09
N PRO A 523 27.47 7.81 -10.08
CA PRO A 523 28.16 6.93 -9.12
C PRO A 523 27.85 7.29 -7.66
N GLY A 524 27.70 8.57 -7.34
CA GLY A 524 27.38 9.05 -5.98
C GLY A 524 25.98 8.67 -5.48
N SER A 525 25.12 8.16 -6.33
CA SER A 525 23.78 7.67 -5.95
C SER A 525 23.74 6.14 -5.79
N HIS A 526 24.81 5.44 -6.17
CA HIS A 526 24.89 3.99 -6.05
C HIS A 526 25.00 3.54 -4.60
N TYR A 527 24.25 2.48 -4.24
CA TYR A 527 24.52 1.70 -3.03
C TYR A 527 24.29 0.19 -3.24
N ASP A 528 25.09 -0.63 -2.54
CA ASP A 528 24.94 -2.08 -2.35
C ASP A 528 24.80 -2.33 -0.84
N TYR A 529 23.58 -2.50 -0.39
CA TYR A 529 23.24 -2.79 1.00
C TYR A 529 23.13 -4.30 1.20
N ARG A 530 23.74 -4.80 2.27
CA ARG A 530 23.68 -6.20 2.69
C ARG A 530 23.37 -6.26 4.16
N GLU A 531 22.51 -7.19 4.57
CA GLU A 531 22.12 -7.39 5.97
C GLU A 531 21.96 -8.88 6.25
N THR A 532 22.69 -9.37 7.25
CA THR A 532 22.47 -10.73 7.75
C THR A 532 21.70 -10.64 9.06
N THR A 533 20.61 -11.39 9.14
CA THR A 533 19.79 -11.51 10.35
C THR A 533 19.84 -12.93 10.87
N LEU A 534 20.17 -13.08 12.15
CA LEU A 534 20.07 -14.34 12.89
C LEU A 534 19.07 -14.14 14.03
N ALA A 535 18.07 -15.00 14.10
CA ALA A 535 17.06 -14.92 15.14
C ALA A 535 16.78 -16.30 15.75
N GLY A 536 16.59 -16.33 17.05
CA GLY A 536 16.15 -17.52 17.77
C GLY A 536 15.06 -17.15 18.77
N TYR A 537 14.12 -18.05 19.02
CA TYR A 537 13.06 -17.81 19.98
C TYR A 537 12.74 -19.05 20.81
N VAL A 538 12.18 -18.81 21.98
CA VAL A 538 11.49 -19.81 22.79
C VAL A 538 10.17 -19.21 23.28
N SER A 539 9.11 -20.02 23.25
CA SER A 539 7.80 -19.65 23.74
C SER A 539 7.06 -20.84 24.33
N THR A 540 6.05 -20.56 25.14
CA THR A 540 5.17 -21.59 25.71
C THR A 540 3.73 -21.12 25.64
N LYS A 541 2.82 -22.04 25.38
CA LYS A 541 1.39 -21.85 25.59
C LYS A 541 1.02 -22.36 26.98
N PHE A 542 0.12 -21.64 27.64
CA PHE A 542 -0.38 -22.00 28.94
C PHE A 542 -1.90 -21.94 29.01
N GLY A 543 -2.47 -22.68 29.98
CA GLY A 543 -3.90 -22.63 30.27
C GLY A 543 -4.17 -23.16 31.65
N PHE A 544 -4.96 -22.42 32.44
CA PHE A 544 -5.33 -22.75 33.80
C PHE A 544 -6.67 -22.09 34.15
N ASP A 545 -7.22 -22.43 35.30
CA ASP A 545 -8.49 -21.89 35.79
C ASP A 545 -8.25 -21.08 37.09
N LEU A 546 -8.67 -19.81 37.09
CA LEU A 546 -8.66 -18.91 38.26
C LEU A 546 -10.08 -18.57 38.71
N GLY A 547 -11.03 -19.49 38.55
CA GLY A 547 -12.47 -19.23 38.66
C GLY A 547 -13.07 -18.75 37.32
N VAL A 548 -12.19 -18.38 36.39
CA VAL A 548 -12.46 -18.22 34.95
C VAL A 548 -11.33 -18.90 34.19
N PRO A 549 -11.61 -19.60 33.09
CA PRO A 549 -10.58 -20.16 32.23
C PRO A 549 -9.66 -19.09 31.67
N VAL A 550 -8.36 -19.27 31.84
CA VAL A 550 -7.30 -18.37 31.33
C VAL A 550 -6.39 -19.18 30.44
N ASP A 551 -6.09 -18.67 29.25
CA ASP A 551 -5.07 -19.21 28.36
C ASP A 551 -4.24 -18.10 27.71
N GLY A 552 -3.17 -18.48 27.05
CA GLY A 552 -2.31 -17.52 26.37
C GLY A 552 -0.96 -18.09 25.98
N ASN A 553 -0.07 -17.19 25.61
CA ASN A 553 1.31 -17.51 25.27
C ASN A 553 2.27 -16.49 25.90
N VAL A 554 3.49 -16.93 26.15
CA VAL A 554 4.61 -16.08 26.55
C VAL A 554 5.87 -16.57 25.87
N GLY A 555 6.70 -15.65 25.41
CA GLY A 555 7.94 -16.01 24.75
C GLY A 555 8.92 -14.86 24.66
N VAL A 556 10.11 -15.19 24.20
CA VAL A 556 11.15 -14.20 23.91
C VAL A 556 11.85 -14.58 22.60
N ARG A 557 12.09 -13.58 21.78
CA ARG A 557 12.87 -13.68 20.54
C ARG A 557 14.14 -12.84 20.67
N TYR A 558 15.27 -13.44 20.38
CA TYR A 558 16.56 -12.76 20.23
C TYR A 558 16.84 -12.58 18.75
N VAL A 559 17.28 -11.40 18.36
CA VAL A 559 17.61 -11.06 16.97
C VAL A 559 18.93 -10.32 16.93
N ARG A 560 19.89 -10.85 16.19
CA ARG A 560 21.12 -10.17 15.79
C ARG A 560 21.01 -9.73 14.34
N THR A 561 21.31 -8.46 14.07
CA THR A 561 21.34 -7.88 12.73
C THR A 561 22.72 -7.32 12.46
N ASP A 562 23.30 -7.72 11.33
CA ASP A 562 24.62 -7.30 10.87
C ASP A 562 24.49 -6.63 9.49
N PRO A 563 24.29 -5.30 9.44
CA PRO A 563 24.19 -4.53 8.20
C PRO A 563 25.58 -4.14 7.69
N ASN A 564 25.72 -4.09 6.37
CA ASN A 564 26.88 -3.51 5.67
C ASN A 564 26.40 -2.85 4.39
N GLN A 565 26.71 -1.57 4.23
CA GLN A 565 26.37 -0.83 3.02
C GLN A 565 27.64 -0.30 2.35
N THR A 566 27.75 -0.53 1.04
CA THR A 566 28.81 0.03 0.21
C THR A 566 28.21 1.07 -0.73
N VAL A 567 28.82 2.26 -0.75
CA VAL A 567 28.48 3.38 -1.64
C VAL A 567 29.74 3.86 -2.37
N LEU A 568 29.54 4.63 -3.43
CA LEU A 568 30.64 5.29 -4.14
C LEU A 568 30.68 6.78 -3.72
N VAL A 569 31.77 7.20 -3.09
CA VAL A 569 31.96 8.59 -2.67
C VAL A 569 33.05 9.25 -3.51
N GLN A 570 32.83 10.52 -3.85
CA GLN A 570 33.80 11.31 -4.60
C GLN A 570 34.90 11.81 -3.65
N ASN A 571 36.16 11.54 -3.99
CA ASN A 571 37.31 12.04 -3.25
C ASN A 571 37.70 13.46 -3.70
N SER A 572 38.72 14.05 -3.08
CA SER A 572 39.20 15.41 -3.39
C SER A 572 39.73 15.56 -4.82
N SER A 573 40.12 14.50 -5.50
CA SER A 573 40.54 14.49 -6.91
C SER A 573 39.37 14.36 -7.91
N GLY A 574 38.13 14.23 -7.43
CA GLY A 574 36.95 14.02 -8.27
C GLY A 574 36.69 12.56 -8.65
N ALA A 575 37.56 11.63 -8.27
CA ALA A 575 37.39 10.20 -8.53
C ALA A 575 36.45 9.57 -7.48
N TYR A 576 35.66 8.59 -7.90
CA TYR A 576 34.81 7.83 -7.00
C TYR A 576 35.54 6.62 -6.44
N ALA A 577 35.39 6.41 -5.14
CA ALA A 577 35.94 5.27 -4.41
C ALA A 577 34.87 4.62 -3.53
N PRO A 578 34.90 3.29 -3.31
CA PRO A 578 33.96 2.63 -2.43
C PRO A 578 34.18 3.02 -0.96
N LEU A 579 33.08 3.29 -0.26
CA LEU A 579 33.03 3.49 1.18
C LEU A 579 31.99 2.51 1.74
N SER A 580 32.41 1.70 2.72
CA SER A 580 31.51 0.76 3.39
C SER A 580 31.28 1.17 4.83
N GLY A 581 30.06 0.93 5.35
CA GLY A 581 29.69 1.20 6.73
C GLY A 581 28.51 0.35 7.16
N GLY A 582 28.39 0.15 8.47
CA GLY A 582 27.32 -0.60 9.13
C GLY A 582 27.72 -0.97 10.54
N THR A 583 26.79 -0.96 11.46
CA THR A 583 27.02 -1.32 12.87
C THR A 583 26.06 -2.45 13.27
N ALA A 584 26.60 -3.59 13.66
CA ALA A 584 25.81 -4.71 14.13
C ALA A 584 25.11 -4.37 15.46
N TYR A 585 23.90 -4.91 15.64
CA TYR A 585 23.12 -4.70 16.86
C TYR A 585 22.27 -5.90 17.21
N ASP A 586 21.90 -5.99 18.50
CA ASP A 586 21.11 -7.05 19.07
C ASP A 586 19.80 -6.52 19.65
N ASN A 587 18.74 -7.34 19.58
CA ASN A 587 17.44 -7.03 20.16
C ASN A 587 16.85 -8.23 20.88
N TRP A 588 16.33 -8.00 22.09
CA TRP A 588 15.53 -8.93 22.85
C TRP A 588 14.07 -8.47 22.81
N LEU A 589 13.21 -9.32 22.30
CA LEU A 589 11.80 -9.03 22.02
C LEU A 589 10.90 -9.97 22.81
N PRO A 590 10.65 -9.69 24.11
CA PRO A 590 9.68 -10.43 24.90
C PRO A 590 8.26 -10.13 24.40
N SER A 591 7.38 -11.13 24.48
CA SER A 591 5.94 -11.03 24.21
C SER A 591 5.14 -11.90 25.16
N ALA A 592 3.94 -11.42 25.52
CA ALA A 592 2.98 -12.16 26.33
C ALA A 592 1.56 -11.78 25.90
N ASN A 593 0.74 -12.76 25.66
CA ASN A 593 -0.69 -12.61 25.38
C ASN A 593 -1.46 -13.48 26.37
N VAL A 594 -2.50 -12.92 26.98
CA VAL A 594 -3.34 -13.59 27.98
C VAL A 594 -4.80 -13.37 27.62
N ARG A 595 -5.59 -14.43 27.60
CA ARG A 595 -7.01 -14.41 27.33
C ARG A 595 -7.79 -14.94 28.51
N PHE A 596 -8.70 -14.11 29.04
CA PHE A 596 -9.67 -14.48 30.07
C PHE A 596 -11.01 -14.79 29.40
N LYS A 597 -11.58 -15.94 29.65
CA LYS A 597 -12.87 -16.41 29.13
C LYS A 597 -13.93 -16.30 30.19
N PHE A 598 -14.48 -15.08 30.42
CA PHE A 598 -15.48 -14.86 31.46
C PHE A 598 -16.77 -15.66 31.23
N THR A 599 -17.14 -15.82 29.96
CA THR A 599 -18.20 -16.73 29.50
C THR A 599 -17.76 -17.35 28.18
N PRO A 600 -18.48 -18.36 27.65
CA PRO A 600 -18.19 -18.88 26.31
C PRO A 600 -18.20 -17.80 25.21
N ASN A 601 -18.80 -16.65 25.47
CA ASN A 601 -19.02 -15.59 24.49
C ASN A 601 -18.33 -14.24 24.84
N LEU A 602 -17.78 -14.08 26.05
CA LEU A 602 -17.15 -12.84 26.51
C LEU A 602 -15.70 -13.08 26.90
N PHE A 603 -14.79 -12.47 26.13
CA PHE A 603 -13.34 -12.61 26.31
C PHE A 603 -12.69 -11.26 26.58
N LEU A 604 -11.71 -11.26 27.50
CA LEU A 604 -10.76 -10.17 27.66
C LEU A 604 -9.37 -10.69 27.24
N ARG A 605 -8.72 -10.01 26.29
CA ARG A 605 -7.33 -10.26 25.93
C ARG A 605 -6.46 -9.13 26.41
N LEU A 606 -5.31 -9.47 26.94
CA LEU A 606 -4.25 -8.53 27.31
C LEU A 606 -2.98 -8.93 26.54
N GLY A 607 -2.33 -7.97 25.94
CA GLY A 607 -1.08 -8.14 25.19
C GLY A 607 0.02 -7.21 25.68
N TYR A 608 1.23 -7.74 25.82
CA TYR A 608 2.47 -6.97 25.95
C TYR A 608 3.48 -7.48 24.96
N SER A 609 4.16 -6.57 24.26
CA SER A 609 5.28 -6.94 23.41
C SER A 609 6.29 -5.81 23.29
N LYS A 610 7.53 -6.20 23.05
CA LYS A 610 8.57 -5.29 22.57
C LYS A 610 8.79 -5.54 21.10
N ALA A 611 8.59 -4.50 20.29
CA ALA A 611 8.74 -4.56 18.84
C ALA A 611 9.90 -3.69 18.37
N VAL A 612 10.41 -4.00 17.19
CA VAL A 612 11.51 -3.29 16.54
C VAL A 612 11.22 -3.14 15.06
N THR A 613 11.62 -2.00 14.47
CA THR A 613 11.71 -1.85 13.01
C THR A 613 13.06 -1.30 12.63
N ARG A 614 13.61 -1.82 11.54
CA ARG A 614 14.92 -1.41 11.02
C ARG A 614 14.77 -0.16 10.16
N PRO A 615 15.79 0.71 10.06
CA PRO A 615 15.80 1.82 9.11
C PRO A 615 15.68 1.32 7.66
N ASP A 616 15.06 2.11 6.79
CA ASP A 616 15.03 1.83 5.35
C ASP A 616 16.44 1.89 4.75
N PHE A 617 16.66 1.13 3.69
CA PHE A 617 17.99 0.94 3.10
C PHE A 617 18.63 2.23 2.62
N GLY A 618 17.85 3.12 1.97
CA GLY A 618 18.35 4.41 1.53
C GLY A 618 18.76 5.37 2.67
N ASN A 619 18.18 5.20 3.86
CA ASN A 619 18.54 6.01 5.02
C ASN A 619 19.88 5.63 5.65
N LEU A 620 20.38 4.43 5.39
CA LEU A 620 21.64 3.92 5.94
C LEU A 620 22.88 4.31 5.11
N SER A 621 22.70 5.00 3.98
CA SER A 621 23.81 5.37 3.10
C SER A 621 24.87 6.19 3.83
N PRO A 622 26.16 5.80 3.82
CA PRO A 622 27.26 6.61 4.34
C PRO A 622 27.60 7.82 3.44
N ALA A 623 27.06 7.91 2.23
CA ALA A 623 27.33 9.01 1.31
C ALA A 623 26.76 10.34 1.82
N VAL A 624 27.55 11.40 1.63
CA VAL A 624 27.16 12.80 1.89
C VAL A 624 27.38 13.62 0.63
N LEU A 625 26.35 14.22 0.10
CA LEU A 625 26.38 15.10 -1.05
C LEU A 625 26.49 16.54 -0.58
N ALA A 626 27.66 17.14 -0.71
CA ALA A 626 27.94 18.50 -0.26
C ALA A 626 27.75 19.52 -1.39
N ASN A 627 27.12 20.65 -1.06
CA ASN A 627 27.06 21.84 -1.89
C ASN A 627 28.10 22.86 -1.36
N LEU A 628 29.15 23.05 -2.11
CA LEU A 628 30.28 23.90 -1.74
C LEU A 628 29.93 25.40 -1.72
N THR A 629 28.90 25.81 -2.49
CA THR A 629 28.53 27.20 -2.65
C THR A 629 27.81 27.75 -1.41
N ASN A 630 26.91 27.01 -0.84
CA ASN A 630 26.08 27.43 0.29
C ASN A 630 26.39 26.65 1.59
N LEU A 631 27.43 25.82 1.58
CA LEU A 631 27.89 25.00 2.72
C LEU A 631 26.77 24.15 3.33
N THR A 632 25.89 23.59 2.45
CA THR A 632 24.88 22.64 2.87
C THR A 632 25.22 21.24 2.34
N ALA A 633 24.73 20.22 3.00
CA ALA A 633 24.93 18.86 2.54
C ALA A 633 23.70 18.00 2.86
N SER A 634 23.55 16.88 2.15
CA SER A 634 22.55 15.88 2.45
C SER A 634 23.14 14.47 2.33
N GLY A 635 22.61 13.53 3.10
CA GLY A 635 23.08 12.14 3.03
C GLY A 635 22.28 11.22 3.92
N GLY A 636 22.64 9.94 3.90
CA GLY A 636 22.16 8.95 4.86
C GLY A 636 23.01 8.92 6.13
N ASN A 637 22.77 7.88 6.95
CA ASN A 637 23.48 7.70 8.23
C ASN A 637 23.63 6.19 8.51
N PRO A 638 24.82 5.62 8.35
CA PRO A 638 25.07 4.19 8.58
C PRO A 638 24.95 3.77 10.05
N ASP A 639 25.01 4.74 10.99
CA ASP A 639 24.95 4.49 12.43
C ASP A 639 23.51 4.49 12.97
N LEU A 640 22.52 4.56 12.09
CA LEU A 640 21.12 4.48 12.49
C LEU A 640 20.83 3.19 13.24
N GLN A 641 20.24 3.36 14.41
CA GLN A 641 19.73 2.27 15.22
C GLN A 641 18.26 1.98 14.86
N PRO A 642 17.80 0.75 15.06
CA PRO A 642 16.38 0.44 14.85
C PRO A 642 15.49 1.23 15.82
N THR A 643 14.32 1.62 15.33
CA THR A 643 13.24 2.16 16.16
C THR A 643 12.64 1.02 16.98
N LYS A 644 12.42 1.25 18.28
CA LYS A 644 11.88 0.27 19.22
C LYS A 644 10.60 0.78 19.86
N ALA A 645 9.67 -0.13 20.17
CA ALA A 645 8.47 0.21 20.90
C ALA A 645 8.14 -0.82 21.98
N ASN A 646 7.71 -0.34 23.15
CA ASN A 646 6.95 -1.16 24.09
C ASN A 646 5.48 -0.98 23.76
N GLN A 647 4.76 -2.09 23.64
CA GLN A 647 3.36 -2.12 23.21
C GLN A 647 2.51 -2.76 24.30
N TYR A 648 1.37 -2.16 24.58
CA TYR A 648 0.38 -2.60 25.55
C TYR A 648 -0.97 -2.58 24.87
N ASP A 649 -1.66 -3.70 24.87
CA ASP A 649 -2.92 -3.91 24.21
C ASP A 649 -3.93 -4.58 25.14
N ALA A 650 -5.20 -4.19 25.02
CA ALA A 650 -6.31 -4.83 25.70
C ALA A 650 -7.51 -4.89 24.75
N SER A 651 -8.19 -6.02 24.66
CA SER A 651 -9.39 -6.20 23.82
C SER A 651 -10.48 -6.92 24.60
N LEU A 652 -11.65 -6.29 24.70
CA LEU A 652 -12.87 -6.91 25.21
C LEU A 652 -13.74 -7.31 24.02
N GLU A 653 -14.09 -8.59 23.92
CA GLU A 653 -14.79 -9.17 22.78
C GLU A 653 -16.03 -9.93 23.23
N PHE A 654 -17.17 -9.60 22.62
CA PHE A 654 -18.45 -10.25 22.89
C PHE A 654 -19.03 -10.87 21.62
N TYR A 655 -19.16 -12.18 21.59
CA TYR A 655 -19.68 -12.98 20.48
C TYR A 655 -21.11 -13.42 20.78
N PHE A 656 -22.11 -12.86 20.09
CA PHE A 656 -23.54 -13.09 20.37
C PHE A 656 -24.27 -13.79 19.22
N GLY A 657 -23.53 -14.55 18.41
CA GLY A 657 -24.05 -15.32 17.30
C GLY A 657 -22.95 -16.01 16.52
N LYS A 658 -23.27 -16.75 15.48
CA LYS A 658 -22.27 -17.45 14.63
C LYS A 658 -21.37 -16.46 13.88
N SER A 659 -21.94 -15.32 13.45
CA SER A 659 -21.27 -14.29 12.68
C SER A 659 -21.33 -12.93 13.37
N ASN A 660 -21.88 -12.85 14.57
CA ASN A 660 -22.19 -11.59 15.23
C ASN A 660 -21.23 -11.36 16.39
N TYR A 661 -20.58 -10.21 16.42
CA TYR A 661 -19.72 -9.83 17.54
C TYR A 661 -19.58 -8.31 17.67
N ALA A 662 -19.19 -7.90 18.86
CA ALA A 662 -18.76 -6.55 19.16
C ALA A 662 -17.43 -6.60 19.91
N SER A 663 -16.54 -5.67 19.65
CA SER A 663 -15.27 -5.57 20.38
C SER A 663 -14.85 -4.11 20.62
N LEU A 664 -14.17 -3.93 21.75
CA LEU A 664 -13.46 -2.70 22.11
C LEU A 664 -12.00 -3.06 22.37
N ALA A 665 -11.09 -2.55 21.57
CA ALA A 665 -9.66 -2.68 21.78
C ALA A 665 -9.06 -1.33 22.20
N LEU A 666 -8.11 -1.38 23.14
CA LEU A 666 -7.30 -0.26 23.61
C LEU A 666 -5.85 -0.58 23.31
N PHE A 667 -5.07 0.38 22.87
CA PHE A 667 -3.63 0.18 22.66
C PHE A 667 -2.81 1.40 23.05
N GLN A 668 -1.57 1.15 23.47
CA GLN A 668 -0.54 2.17 23.68
C GLN A 668 0.81 1.63 23.20
N LYS A 669 1.55 2.46 22.48
CA LYS A 669 2.91 2.20 22.00
C LYS A 669 3.82 3.33 22.43
N ASP A 670 4.82 3.01 23.25
CA ASP A 670 5.87 3.94 23.66
C ASP A 670 7.08 3.71 22.76
N VAL A 671 7.29 4.63 21.83
CA VAL A 671 8.26 4.51 20.73
C VAL A 671 9.52 5.29 21.04
N ASN A 672 10.68 4.68 20.82
CA ASN A 672 11.99 5.28 21.01
C ASN A 672 12.84 5.18 19.73
N GLY A 673 13.61 6.24 19.45
CA GLY A 673 14.55 6.24 18.34
C GLY A 673 13.89 6.34 16.97
N PHE A 674 12.79 7.05 16.84
CA PHE A 674 12.18 7.32 15.54
C PHE A 674 13.22 7.93 14.60
N VAL A 675 13.29 7.39 13.36
CA VAL A 675 14.22 7.91 12.35
C VAL A 675 13.57 9.08 11.63
N GLN A 676 14.17 10.25 11.73
CA GLN A 676 13.71 11.45 11.02
C GLN A 676 14.88 12.24 10.44
N LYS A 677 14.62 12.92 9.30
CA LYS A 677 15.61 13.79 8.67
C LYS A 677 15.57 15.19 9.30
N PHE A 678 16.72 15.65 9.77
CA PHE A 678 16.90 17.04 10.19
C PHE A 678 18.36 17.51 9.97
N ALA A 679 18.53 18.83 9.89
CA ALA A 679 19.81 19.47 9.63
C ALA A 679 20.60 19.68 10.92
N ALA A 680 21.90 19.42 10.88
CA ALA A 680 22.86 19.77 11.94
C ALA A 680 24.21 20.11 11.32
N ASN A 681 25.01 20.92 12.05
CA ASN A 681 26.38 21.24 11.62
C ASN A 681 27.26 20.00 11.80
N GLU A 682 27.95 19.60 10.74
CA GLU A 682 28.89 18.48 10.72
C GLU A 682 30.16 18.84 9.96
N GLN A 683 31.25 18.18 10.33
CA GLN A 683 32.51 18.26 9.59
C GLN A 683 32.46 17.25 8.42
N VAL A 684 32.59 17.77 7.22
CA VAL A 684 32.72 16.94 6.00
C VAL A 684 34.02 17.36 5.31
N ASN A 685 34.98 16.45 5.23
CA ASN A 685 36.29 16.72 4.64
C ASN A 685 37.00 17.96 5.23
N GLY A 686 36.89 18.17 6.55
CA GLY A 686 37.51 19.28 7.25
C GLY A 686 36.78 20.63 7.17
N GLN A 687 35.68 20.73 6.48
CA GLN A 687 34.82 21.89 6.35
C GLN A 687 33.47 21.65 7.05
N THR A 688 32.99 22.68 7.77
CA THR A 688 31.66 22.62 8.42
C THR A 688 30.55 22.86 7.40
N TYR A 689 29.59 21.92 7.33
CA TYR A 689 28.37 21.99 6.52
C TYR A 689 27.12 21.86 7.39
N LEU A 690 26.04 22.48 6.98
CA LEU A 690 24.73 22.21 7.52
C LEU A 690 24.20 20.92 6.81
N VAL A 691 24.36 19.77 7.48
CA VAL A 691 24.07 18.46 6.89
C VAL A 691 22.67 17.99 7.28
N THR A 692 21.81 17.79 6.28
CA THR A 692 20.49 17.16 6.45
C THR A 692 20.61 15.67 6.25
N ARG A 693 20.37 14.88 7.31
CA ARG A 693 20.39 13.41 7.26
C ARG A 693 19.43 12.77 8.26
N PRO A 694 19.05 11.50 8.05
CA PRO A 694 18.24 10.76 9.01
C PRO A 694 19.01 10.51 10.32
N ARG A 695 18.33 10.67 11.46
CA ARG A 695 18.87 10.46 12.81
C ARG A 695 17.83 9.83 13.72
N ASN A 696 18.28 9.01 14.69
CA ASN A 696 17.43 8.47 15.76
C ASN A 696 17.27 9.53 16.85
N SER A 697 16.21 10.28 16.80
CA SER A 697 16.11 11.46 17.65
C SER A 697 14.75 11.71 18.26
N SER A 698 13.72 11.01 17.77
CA SER A 698 12.35 11.22 18.21
C SER A 698 11.90 10.09 19.11
N ASN A 699 11.31 10.47 20.24
CA ASN A 699 10.55 9.58 21.09
C ASN A 699 9.10 10.01 21.03
N GLY A 700 8.18 9.09 21.26
CA GLY A 700 6.78 9.46 21.25
C GLY A 700 5.89 8.36 21.78
N THR A 701 4.64 8.76 21.98
CA THR A 701 3.56 7.85 22.40
C THR A 701 2.46 7.87 21.36
N ILE A 702 2.00 6.70 20.99
CA ILE A 702 0.83 6.48 20.13
C ILE A 702 -0.16 5.66 20.93
N LYS A 703 -1.37 6.17 21.12
CA LYS A 703 -2.41 5.49 21.87
C LYS A 703 -3.78 5.69 21.25
N GLY A 704 -4.64 4.74 21.45
CA GLY A 704 -5.97 4.82 20.86
C GLY A 704 -6.91 3.72 21.32
N PHE A 705 -8.06 3.73 20.68
CA PHE A 705 -9.03 2.66 20.80
C PHE A 705 -9.72 2.35 19.48
N GLU A 706 -10.22 1.13 19.38
CA GLU A 706 -10.92 0.59 18.23
C GLU A 706 -12.24 -0.01 18.70
N LEU A 707 -13.33 0.37 18.03
CA LEU A 707 -14.65 -0.23 18.20
C LEU A 707 -14.98 -1.02 16.95
N THR A 708 -15.49 -2.23 17.12
CA THR A 708 -15.99 -3.06 16.02
C THR A 708 -17.36 -3.60 16.36
N TYR A 709 -18.22 -3.59 15.38
CA TYR A 709 -19.54 -4.18 15.46
C TYR A 709 -19.88 -4.90 14.17
N GLN A 710 -20.36 -6.14 14.29
CA GLN A 710 -20.84 -6.93 13.16
C GLN A 710 -22.08 -7.69 13.59
N GLN A 711 -23.18 -7.51 12.83
CA GLN A 711 -24.42 -8.21 13.08
C GLN A 711 -25.19 -8.50 11.80
N PHE A 712 -25.65 -9.73 11.66
CA PHE A 712 -26.71 -10.12 10.74
C PHE A 712 -28.06 -10.14 11.45
N LEU A 713 -29.09 -9.62 10.77
CA LEU A 713 -30.41 -9.41 11.37
C LEU A 713 -31.31 -10.64 11.17
N ASP A 714 -30.78 -11.84 11.48
CA ASP A 714 -31.47 -13.13 11.32
C ASP A 714 -32.80 -13.25 12.04
N PHE A 715 -33.01 -12.42 13.07
CA PHE A 715 -34.24 -12.38 13.83
C PHE A 715 -35.39 -11.66 13.10
N LEU A 716 -35.10 -10.99 11.97
CA LEU A 716 -36.12 -10.34 11.15
C LEU A 716 -36.82 -11.35 10.22
N PRO A 717 -38.10 -11.17 9.93
CA PRO A 717 -38.87 -12.12 9.11
C PRO A 717 -38.59 -11.98 7.62
N GLY A 718 -38.73 -13.09 6.89
CA GLY A 718 -38.76 -13.14 5.43
C GLY A 718 -37.49 -12.61 4.78
N LEU A 719 -37.60 -11.72 3.83
CA LEU A 719 -36.47 -11.10 3.11
C LEU A 719 -35.63 -10.19 4.00
N LEU A 720 -36.18 -9.65 5.07
CA LEU A 720 -35.45 -8.75 5.97
C LEU A 720 -34.35 -9.46 6.76
N SER A 721 -34.41 -10.80 6.92
CA SER A 721 -33.35 -11.58 7.59
C SER A 721 -32.03 -11.65 6.78
N GLY A 722 -32.04 -11.15 5.55
CA GLY A 722 -30.82 -11.05 4.72
C GLY A 722 -29.97 -9.81 5.04
N PHE A 723 -30.49 -8.85 5.78
CA PHE A 723 -29.72 -7.65 6.12
C PHE A 723 -28.67 -7.91 7.20
N GLY A 724 -27.57 -7.20 7.09
CA GLY A 724 -26.48 -7.16 8.04
C GLY A 724 -25.77 -5.82 8.03
N VAL A 725 -25.01 -5.57 9.06
CA VAL A 725 -24.16 -4.38 9.18
C VAL A 725 -22.82 -4.78 9.78
N GLN A 726 -21.75 -4.24 9.22
CA GLN A 726 -20.41 -4.28 9.78
C GLN A 726 -19.90 -2.85 9.90
N GLY A 727 -19.28 -2.51 11.02
CA GLY A 727 -18.67 -1.21 11.18
C GLY A 727 -17.49 -1.24 12.13
N ASN A 728 -16.55 -0.37 11.90
CA ASN A 728 -15.47 -0.10 12.83
C ASN A 728 -15.21 1.41 12.95
N TYR A 729 -14.74 1.81 14.11
CA TYR A 729 -14.28 3.15 14.41
C TYR A 729 -12.95 3.09 15.12
N THR A 730 -12.00 3.88 14.67
CA THR A 730 -10.65 3.98 15.23
C THR A 730 -10.36 5.42 15.63
N TYR A 731 -9.94 5.60 16.87
CA TYR A 731 -9.38 6.84 17.41
C TYR A 731 -7.91 6.62 17.74
N VAL A 732 -7.02 7.50 17.25
CA VAL A 732 -5.58 7.43 17.57
C VAL A 732 -5.06 8.82 17.89
N ASP A 733 -4.42 8.97 19.04
CA ASP A 733 -3.65 10.14 19.43
C ASP A 733 -2.15 9.80 19.39
N SER A 734 -1.38 10.52 18.61
CA SER A 734 0.06 10.35 18.50
C SER A 734 0.78 11.66 18.80
N LYS A 735 1.85 11.56 19.59
CA LYS A 735 2.69 12.68 20.00
C LYS A 735 4.13 12.31 19.83
N LEU A 736 4.78 12.87 18.82
CA LEU A 736 6.18 12.67 18.55
C LEU A 736 6.95 13.95 18.85
N THR A 737 8.11 13.82 19.50
CA THR A 737 9.06 14.92 19.72
C THR A 737 10.08 14.88 18.61
N VAL A 738 10.15 15.94 17.80
CA VAL A 738 11.07 16.06 16.66
C VAL A 738 12.11 17.13 16.98
N PRO A 739 13.41 16.82 16.92
CA PRO A 739 14.47 17.83 17.12
C PRO A 739 14.33 19.01 16.17
N GLY A 740 14.56 20.22 16.70
CA GLY A 740 14.41 21.46 15.94
C GLY A 740 12.98 21.95 15.78
N ILE A 741 11.98 21.20 16.31
CA ILE A 741 10.58 21.61 16.33
C ILE A 741 10.10 21.66 17.77
N ALA A 742 9.80 22.87 18.24
CA ALA A 742 9.41 23.10 19.65
C ALA A 742 8.02 22.51 20.03
N ARG A 743 7.24 22.09 19.05
CA ARG A 743 5.91 21.50 19.24
C ARG A 743 5.93 19.98 19.05
N SER A 744 5.07 19.28 19.76
CA SER A 744 4.78 17.89 19.45
C SER A 744 4.06 17.80 18.10
N VAL A 745 4.37 16.77 17.30
CA VAL A 745 3.78 16.52 15.99
C VAL A 745 3.11 15.15 15.97
N PRO A 746 2.03 14.97 15.21
CA PRO A 746 1.44 13.65 15.02
C PRO A 746 2.34 12.77 14.14
N ALA A 747 2.11 11.46 14.17
CA ALA A 747 2.73 10.54 13.23
C ALA A 747 2.21 10.78 11.81
N ASP A 748 3.08 10.51 10.82
CA ASP A 748 2.80 10.72 9.40
C ASP A 748 1.68 9.77 8.93
N LEU A 749 0.83 10.24 8.01
CA LEU A 749 -0.25 9.53 7.35
C LEU A 749 -1.32 8.96 8.31
N LEU A 750 -1.25 9.29 9.58
CA LEU A 750 -2.18 8.85 10.60
C LEU A 750 -3.33 9.84 10.76
N SER A 751 -4.54 9.39 10.49
CA SER A 751 -5.75 10.14 10.81
C SER A 751 -6.18 9.86 12.25
N ARG A 752 -6.49 10.93 12.99
CA ARG A 752 -6.92 10.82 14.40
C ARG A 752 -8.22 10.05 14.57
N ASN A 753 -9.13 10.19 13.61
CA ASN A 753 -10.42 9.52 13.56
C ASN A 753 -10.59 8.87 12.20
N ALA A 754 -10.99 7.62 12.17
CA ALA A 754 -11.38 6.90 10.96
C ALA A 754 -12.54 5.95 11.29
N TYR A 755 -13.46 5.79 10.33
CA TYR A 755 -14.49 4.77 10.45
C TYR A 755 -14.86 4.19 9.09
N ASN A 756 -15.29 2.93 9.12
CA ASN A 756 -15.83 2.21 7.99
C ASN A 756 -17.18 1.63 8.39
N ILE A 757 -18.16 1.76 7.51
CA ILE A 757 -19.50 1.19 7.72
C ILE A 757 -19.89 0.48 6.43
N THR A 758 -20.24 -0.80 6.53
CA THR A 758 -20.72 -1.61 5.42
C THR A 758 -22.12 -2.12 5.73
N GLY A 759 -23.09 -1.72 4.92
CA GLY A 759 -24.38 -2.33 4.86
C GLY A 759 -24.35 -3.57 3.97
N ILE A 760 -24.88 -4.67 4.44
CA ILE A 760 -24.85 -5.98 3.77
C ILE A 760 -26.29 -6.47 3.56
N TYR A 761 -26.55 -7.05 2.41
CA TYR A 761 -27.76 -7.84 2.17
C TYR A 761 -27.36 -9.14 1.51
N GLU A 762 -27.64 -10.28 2.16
CA GLU A 762 -27.37 -11.61 1.60
C GLU A 762 -28.57 -12.52 1.85
N LYS A 763 -29.27 -12.86 0.78
CA LYS A 763 -30.44 -13.73 0.82
C LYS A 763 -30.64 -14.46 -0.50
N GLY A 764 -30.70 -15.81 -0.42
CA GLY A 764 -30.83 -16.64 -1.61
C GLY A 764 -29.68 -16.41 -2.60
N PRO A 765 -29.95 -16.14 -3.89
CA PRO A 765 -28.90 -15.96 -4.89
C PRO A 765 -28.28 -14.54 -4.89
N VAL A 766 -28.76 -13.64 -4.06
CA VAL A 766 -28.38 -12.22 -4.09
C VAL A 766 -27.49 -11.87 -2.90
N SER A 767 -26.33 -11.27 -3.16
CA SER A 767 -25.46 -10.63 -2.18
C SER A 767 -25.14 -9.20 -2.63
N LEU A 768 -25.46 -8.23 -1.77
CA LEU A 768 -25.20 -6.81 -2.01
C LEU A 768 -24.45 -6.23 -0.83
N HIS A 769 -23.48 -5.36 -1.09
CA HIS A 769 -22.90 -4.54 -0.04
C HIS A 769 -22.58 -3.13 -0.51
N ALA A 770 -22.71 -2.18 0.44
CA ALA A 770 -22.34 -0.80 0.27
C ALA A 770 -21.40 -0.40 1.40
N SER A 771 -20.20 0.02 1.07
CA SER A 771 -19.15 0.37 2.03
C SER A 771 -18.85 1.84 1.99
N TYR A 772 -19.02 2.54 3.11
CA TYR A 772 -18.63 3.93 3.28
C TYR A 772 -17.44 4.02 4.21
N ASN A 773 -16.37 4.65 3.73
CA ASN A 773 -15.12 4.85 4.45
C ASN A 773 -14.90 6.35 4.64
N TRP A 774 -14.53 6.77 5.85
CA TRP A 774 -14.19 8.14 6.16
C TRP A 774 -12.99 8.21 7.11
N ARG A 775 -12.09 9.17 6.86
CA ARG A 775 -10.97 9.48 7.75
C ARG A 775 -10.76 11.00 7.87
N TYR A 776 -10.36 11.41 9.05
CA TYR A 776 -10.01 12.81 9.34
C TYR A 776 -8.67 13.17 8.68
N LYS A 777 -8.33 14.46 8.71
CA LYS A 777 -7.04 14.93 8.20
C LYS A 777 -5.85 14.19 8.84
N SER A 778 -4.79 14.02 8.06
CA SER A 778 -3.53 13.41 8.53
C SER A 778 -2.33 14.26 8.12
N LEU A 779 -1.24 14.16 8.89
CA LEU A 779 0.02 14.79 8.54
C LEU A 779 0.62 14.07 7.32
N GLN A 780 0.96 14.83 6.26
CA GLN A 780 1.69 14.30 5.11
C GLN A 780 3.20 14.55 5.26
N THR A 781 3.57 15.78 5.54
CA THR A 781 4.98 16.17 5.74
C THR A 781 5.06 17.28 6.77
N ASN A 782 5.94 17.10 7.74
CA ASN A 782 6.17 18.10 8.78
C ASN A 782 7.20 19.16 8.32
N ALA A 783 7.05 20.40 8.81
CA ALA A 783 7.97 21.48 8.59
C ALA A 783 8.23 22.25 9.89
N THR A 784 9.39 22.92 10.00
CA THR A 784 9.72 23.80 11.12
C THR A 784 8.72 24.95 11.21
N ASP A 785 8.43 25.60 10.09
CA ASP A 785 7.31 26.56 9.97
C ASP A 785 5.97 25.79 9.93
N PRO A 786 5.08 25.94 10.92
CA PRO A 786 3.77 25.29 10.92
C PRO A 786 2.94 25.58 9.67
N LEU A 787 3.10 26.76 9.07
CA LEU A 787 2.40 27.16 7.84
C LEU A 787 2.92 26.47 6.56
N GLN A 788 4.06 25.77 6.66
CA GLN A 788 4.62 24.92 5.58
C GLN A 788 4.38 23.42 5.84
N THR A 789 3.77 23.09 6.96
CA THR A 789 3.40 21.69 7.25
C THR A 789 2.31 21.24 6.28
N LEU A 790 2.56 20.17 5.54
CA LEU A 790 1.61 19.62 4.57
C LEU A 790 0.66 18.62 5.23
N TRP A 791 -0.62 18.82 5.04
CA TRP A 791 -1.70 17.99 5.56
C TRP A 791 -2.53 17.38 4.44
N ASN A 792 -2.88 16.11 4.57
CA ASN A 792 -4.01 15.56 3.82
C ASN A 792 -5.31 16.04 4.48
N ALA A 793 -6.23 16.54 3.69
CA ALA A 793 -7.59 16.88 4.14
C ALA A 793 -8.38 15.61 4.51
N PRO A 794 -9.54 15.72 5.18
CA PRO A 794 -10.42 14.59 5.38
C PRO A 794 -10.79 13.91 4.06
N GLN A 795 -10.85 12.59 4.06
CA GLN A 795 -11.12 11.79 2.87
C GLN A 795 -12.31 10.86 3.12
N GLN A 796 -13.03 10.57 2.05
CA GLN A 796 -14.17 9.64 2.07
C GLN A 796 -14.24 8.85 0.76
N SER A 797 -14.85 7.66 0.81
CA SER A 797 -15.22 6.88 -0.37
C SER A 797 -16.50 6.10 -0.12
N LEU A 798 -17.26 5.90 -1.17
CA LEU A 798 -18.45 5.05 -1.16
C LEU A 798 -18.33 4.06 -2.30
N ASP A 799 -18.37 2.77 -1.97
CA ASP A 799 -18.19 1.67 -2.89
C ASP A 799 -19.39 0.72 -2.81
N PHE A 800 -19.81 0.16 -3.94
CA PHE A 800 -20.90 -0.79 -4.04
C PHE A 800 -20.45 -2.08 -4.71
N SER A 801 -20.99 -3.20 -4.27
CA SER A 801 -20.82 -4.50 -4.92
C SER A 801 -22.12 -5.29 -4.90
N ALA A 802 -22.38 -5.99 -6.00
CA ALA A 802 -23.51 -6.87 -6.17
C ALA A 802 -23.05 -8.19 -6.77
N THR A 803 -23.46 -9.30 -6.16
CA THR A 803 -23.22 -10.64 -6.67
C THR A 803 -24.56 -11.37 -6.82
N PHE A 804 -24.74 -12.03 -7.96
CA PHE A 804 -25.89 -12.87 -8.23
C PHE A 804 -25.44 -14.30 -8.54
N GLN A 805 -25.79 -15.24 -7.66
CA GLN A 805 -25.50 -16.66 -7.85
C GLN A 805 -26.48 -17.25 -8.85
N VAL A 806 -26.00 -17.56 -10.06
CA VAL A 806 -26.83 -18.12 -11.12
C VAL A 806 -27.18 -19.60 -10.83
N ASN A 807 -26.18 -20.35 -10.38
CA ASN A 807 -26.29 -21.73 -9.95
C ASN A 807 -25.12 -22.10 -9.02
N SER A 808 -24.94 -23.38 -8.68
CA SER A 808 -23.90 -23.79 -7.72
C SER A 808 -22.45 -23.49 -8.16
N TRP A 809 -22.20 -23.32 -9.45
CA TRP A 809 -20.86 -23.13 -10.01
C TRP A 809 -20.64 -21.79 -10.73
N LEU A 810 -21.67 -20.96 -10.94
CA LEU A 810 -21.58 -19.68 -11.66
C LEU A 810 -22.18 -18.55 -10.86
N SER A 811 -21.44 -17.48 -10.67
CA SER A 811 -21.92 -16.20 -10.16
C SER A 811 -21.59 -15.05 -11.11
N LEU A 812 -22.43 -14.02 -11.12
CA LEU A 812 -22.21 -12.74 -11.80
C LEU A 812 -21.92 -11.68 -10.77
N LYS A 813 -20.96 -10.78 -11.04
CA LYS A 813 -20.54 -9.72 -10.13
C LYS A 813 -20.54 -8.36 -10.85
N ALA A 814 -21.01 -7.34 -10.13
CA ALA A 814 -20.95 -5.94 -10.54
C ALA A 814 -20.42 -5.10 -9.38
N ASP A 815 -19.38 -4.31 -9.62
CA ASP A 815 -18.79 -3.41 -8.63
C ASP A 815 -18.79 -1.97 -9.15
N MET A 816 -18.97 -1.01 -8.25
CA MET A 816 -18.75 0.41 -8.47
C MET A 816 -17.83 0.93 -7.37
N VAL A 817 -16.65 1.40 -7.73
CA VAL A 817 -15.68 1.96 -6.80
C VAL A 817 -15.66 3.47 -6.93
N ASN A 818 -15.57 4.16 -5.79
CA ASN A 818 -15.57 5.62 -5.70
C ASN A 818 -16.82 6.26 -6.32
N ALA A 819 -18.00 5.79 -5.94
CA ALA A 819 -19.30 6.24 -6.47
C ALA A 819 -19.51 7.77 -6.33
N THR A 820 -18.91 8.40 -5.33
CA THR A 820 -19.02 9.84 -5.02
C THR A 820 -18.00 10.70 -5.76
N VAL A 821 -17.08 10.11 -6.56
CA VAL A 821 -15.99 10.84 -7.23
C VAL A 821 -15.22 11.68 -6.20
N ALA A 822 -14.68 11.01 -5.23
CA ALA A 822 -14.06 11.66 -4.06
C ALA A 822 -12.80 12.44 -4.43
N TYR A 823 -12.53 13.48 -3.64
CA TYR A 823 -11.31 14.26 -3.72
C TYR A 823 -10.27 13.81 -2.70
N GLN A 824 -9.00 13.84 -3.11
CA GLN A 824 -7.85 13.81 -2.22
C GLN A 824 -7.22 15.20 -2.16
N ASN A 825 -7.68 15.99 -1.20
CA ASN A 825 -7.18 17.34 -1.04
C ASN A 825 -6.04 17.39 -0.04
N GLN A 826 -5.08 18.31 -0.28
CA GLN A 826 -4.01 18.65 0.64
C GLN A 826 -3.95 20.15 0.86
N PHE A 827 -3.40 20.58 2.01
CA PHE A 827 -3.21 21.99 2.31
C PHE A 827 -1.95 22.20 3.16
N TYR A 828 -1.32 23.36 3.00
CA TYR A 828 -0.21 23.80 3.85
C TYR A 828 -0.72 24.56 5.08
N GLY A 829 -0.32 24.13 6.27
CA GLY A 829 -0.64 24.75 7.54
C GLY A 829 -2.14 24.82 7.84
N THR A 830 -2.87 25.59 7.04
CA THR A 830 -4.31 25.89 7.19
C THR A 830 -5.07 25.63 5.89
N PRO A 831 -6.36 25.28 5.93
CA PRO A 831 -7.14 24.94 4.73
C PRO A 831 -7.26 26.06 3.68
N ASP A 832 -6.99 27.30 4.04
CA ASP A 832 -6.93 28.44 3.12
C ASP A 832 -5.62 28.52 2.31
N GLN A 833 -4.69 27.59 2.50
CA GLN A 833 -3.49 27.39 1.69
C GLN A 833 -3.58 26.01 0.97
N PRO A 834 -4.45 25.85 -0.04
CA PRO A 834 -4.57 24.58 -0.75
C PRO A 834 -3.23 24.19 -1.37
N ALA A 835 -2.87 22.91 -1.25
CA ALA A 835 -1.64 22.34 -1.82
C ALA A 835 -1.93 21.47 -3.03
N LEU A 836 -2.97 20.67 -2.94
CA LEU A 836 -3.41 19.75 -3.99
C LEU A 836 -4.93 19.59 -3.89
N ALA A 837 -5.59 19.64 -5.00
CA ALA A 837 -6.92 19.11 -5.21
C ALA A 837 -6.81 18.02 -6.28
N ASP A 838 -7.05 16.77 -5.91
CA ASP A 838 -6.95 15.62 -6.80
C ASP A 838 -8.29 14.89 -6.84
N GLN A 839 -8.95 14.92 -7.99
CA GLN A 839 -10.23 14.28 -8.21
C GLN A 839 -9.99 12.87 -8.77
N LEU A 840 -10.36 11.87 -8.00
CA LEU A 840 -10.17 10.47 -8.34
C LEU A 840 -11.25 9.93 -9.27
N ASP A 841 -10.85 9.06 -10.18
CA ASP A 841 -11.73 8.36 -11.11
C ASP A 841 -12.77 7.49 -10.40
N ARG A 842 -13.92 7.33 -11.03
CA ARG A 842 -14.93 6.33 -10.68
C ARG A 842 -14.81 5.16 -11.64
N SER A 843 -14.78 3.95 -11.10
CA SER A 843 -14.65 2.76 -11.91
C SER A 843 -15.83 1.79 -11.72
N TYR A 844 -16.15 1.10 -12.79
CA TYR A 844 -17.19 0.06 -12.83
C TYR A 844 -16.56 -1.26 -13.27
N GLN A 845 -16.88 -2.34 -12.57
CA GLN A 845 -16.45 -3.67 -12.97
C GLN A 845 -17.67 -4.58 -13.16
N LEU A 846 -17.68 -5.31 -14.26
CA LEU A 846 -18.64 -6.36 -14.53
C LEU A 846 -17.89 -7.65 -14.81
N GLY A 847 -18.33 -8.75 -14.21
CA GLY A 847 -17.65 -10.02 -14.35
C GLY A 847 -18.49 -11.23 -13.97
N PHE A 848 -17.84 -12.36 -14.12
CA PHE A 848 -18.37 -13.65 -13.70
C PHE A 848 -17.30 -14.43 -12.93
N HIS A 849 -17.75 -15.30 -12.06
CA HIS A 849 -16.90 -16.26 -11.36
C HIS A 849 -17.47 -17.65 -11.49
N VAL A 850 -16.59 -18.59 -11.80
CA VAL A 850 -16.91 -20.02 -11.98
C VAL A 850 -16.11 -20.80 -10.94
N ASN A 851 -16.74 -21.74 -10.25
CA ASN A 851 -16.12 -22.59 -9.24
C ASN A 851 -16.66 -24.05 -9.36
N PHE A 852 -15.77 -25.03 -9.54
CA PHE A 852 -16.08 -26.46 -9.66
C PHE A 852 -15.30 -27.27 -8.63
#